data_8564c6a97021c13a00ec3aac2bbe5702
#
_entry.id   8564c6a97021c13a00ec3aac2bbe5702
#
_cell.length_a   1.000
_cell.length_b   1.000
_cell.length_c   1.000
_cell.angle_alpha   90.00
_cell.angle_beta   90.00
_cell.angle_gamma   90.00
#
_symmetry.space_group_name_H-M   'P 1'
#
loop_
_entity.id
_entity.type
_entity.pdbx_description
1 polymer ?
#
loop_
_entity_poly.entity_id
_entity_poly.type
_entity_poly.pdbx_seq_one_letter_code
_entity_poly.pdbx_strand_id
1 'polypeptide(L)'
;MNRSLPALLVGLCAAAILAAQEPPDAPPTPQQGGGGGGARGGLNAAIPDPQPYDRVITKDAKTTKGVFTVHQIKERYYYEIPKSELDREYLWNSQIARTAIGVGYGGGQLGDHVVRWELKGNRVLLQEVNYSVAADPKSPIAMAVKAANNDAILMAFPVAAFAKDGAPVIEVTRLFTSDIQEFSARQHLGASAVDATRSFIEHISPFAENVEAEVTMTYTNNASGRGGATGGGRGGGLGGGTMRGTSATVVLHHSMVKLPEKPMMPRLFDDRVGYFTTNMMDYTRDEYQARSTRYIARWRLEKKDPSAAISDPVKPIVYYIDAATPTKWVPWLIKGVEDWNVAFKEAGFTHAIVGKPAPTPEQDPAWSPEDVRHSVIRWLPSTTENASGPHISDPRTGEILNADIQFYHNVMVLARDWYFTQVGPLDPRAQKLPLPDDLMGRLLEYVVAHEVGHTLGFQHNMKASSEYPFEKIRDKQWVHTMGHTPSIMDYSRFNYVAQPEDGIAPEDLIPRIGPYDIWATKWGYTPVPGAKTPDEERPTLHKWAKEQDDKPWLRFSTANAAGSDPGDETEAVGDADAVKATTLGVKNLQRVAKMLMPATAWKEGETYDELSELYGRMINQWQLEMNHVTQIIGGFNSQEKAVGQEGRIFSLVPKERQAEAVKFLIDNAFNTPLWMLDEEILRRIEAVGALDRIHNAQQSVLTSLLNSARFSRLMEQETLDGASAYRPVEFLNTVRKGVWKELDAPQVKIDAYRRGLQRSYLTLVNNKLNPPIVAAVVAIPGGQPAPGGRGGRGGTTTSGDEKPLYRAELRTLSVSITAALAKTTDHETRAHLEGAKDEIAKIIDPKFLPPAPTAPAAAPGRGGA
;
A
#
# COMPACT_ATOMS: atom_id res chain seq x y z
N MET A 1 67.79 -8.02 -23.32
CA MET A 1 68.38 -9.19 -22.66
C MET A 1 67.19 -10.00 -22.05
N ASN A 2 67.09 -11.19 -22.66
CA ASN A 2 66.62 -12.52 -22.10
C ASN A 2 65.38 -12.59 -21.24
N ARG A 3 64.28 -13.16 -21.83
CA ARG A 3 63.83 -14.61 -21.76
C ARG A 3 63.19 -14.94 -20.43
N SER A 4 61.97 -15.51 -20.28
CA SER A 4 61.37 -16.66 -20.97
C SER A 4 59.91 -16.78 -20.59
N LEU A 5 59.05 -17.17 -21.55
CA LEU A 5 57.84 -17.99 -21.36
C LEU A 5 58.22 -19.43 -20.96
N PRO A 6 57.33 -20.21 -20.31
CA PRO A 6 56.55 -21.17 -21.09
C PRO A 6 55.15 -21.41 -20.55
N ALA A 7 54.32 -21.76 -21.40
CA ALA A 7 53.71 -22.99 -21.93
C ALA A 7 52.27 -23.25 -21.44
N LEU A 8 51.41 -23.20 -22.39
CA LEU A 8 50.23 -24.01 -22.75
C LEU A 8 49.88 -25.21 -21.82
N LEU A 9 48.62 -25.26 -21.46
CA LEU A 9 47.92 -26.55 -21.29
C LEU A 9 46.50 -26.42 -21.86
N VAL A 10 46.31 -27.07 -23.02
CA VAL A 10 45.02 -27.35 -23.69
C VAL A 10 44.35 -28.50 -22.96
N GLY A 11 43.16 -28.29 -22.42
CA GLY A 11 42.31 -29.31 -21.87
C GLY A 11 41.10 -29.55 -22.78
N LEU A 12 41.10 -30.68 -23.50
CA LEU A 12 39.94 -31.17 -24.27
C LEU A 12 38.79 -31.50 -23.31
N CYS A 13 37.64 -30.89 -23.53
CA CYS A 13 36.35 -31.45 -23.03
C CYS A 13 35.80 -32.41 -24.08
N ALA A 14 35.86 -33.69 -23.81
CA ALA A 14 35.16 -34.75 -24.54
C ALA A 14 33.67 -34.69 -24.20
N ALA A 15 32.84 -34.54 -25.24
CA ALA A 15 31.39 -34.73 -25.12
C ALA A 15 31.05 -36.21 -24.96
N ALA A 16 30.49 -36.58 -23.80
CA ALA A 16 29.89 -37.89 -23.61
C ALA A 16 28.40 -37.82 -24.01
N ILE A 17 28.08 -38.51 -25.11
CA ILE A 17 26.72 -38.83 -25.52
C ILE A 17 26.22 -39.95 -24.61
N LEU A 18 25.24 -39.65 -23.72
CA LEU A 18 24.48 -40.68 -23.01
C LEU A 18 23.26 -41.05 -23.89
N ALA A 19 23.29 -42.26 -24.40
CA ALA A 19 22.13 -42.92 -25.01
C ALA A 19 21.08 -43.22 -23.90
N ALA A 20 19.85 -42.77 -24.10
CA ALA A 20 18.73 -43.19 -23.27
C ALA A 20 18.38 -44.63 -23.53
N GLN A 21 18.45 -45.48 -22.51
CA GLN A 21 17.86 -46.81 -22.49
C GLN A 21 16.42 -46.70 -21.97
N GLU A 22 15.49 -47.25 -22.73
CA GLU A 22 14.10 -47.48 -22.31
C GLU A 22 14.04 -48.52 -21.18
N PRO A 23 13.17 -48.33 -20.16
CA PRO A 23 12.94 -49.40 -19.17
C PRO A 23 11.95 -50.46 -19.71
N PRO A 24 12.08 -51.71 -19.26
CA PRO A 24 11.27 -52.81 -19.76
C PRO A 24 9.81 -52.77 -19.25
N ASP A 25 8.94 -53.34 -20.10
CA ASP A 25 7.51 -53.49 -19.90
C ASP A 25 7.10 -54.15 -18.59
N ALA A 26 6.15 -53.54 -17.86
CA ALA A 26 5.44 -54.16 -16.75
C ALA A 26 4.15 -54.84 -17.23
N PRO A 27 3.75 -55.98 -16.63
CA PRO A 27 2.60 -56.78 -17.09
C PRO A 27 1.25 -56.12 -16.72
N PRO A 28 0.15 -56.45 -17.46
CA PRO A 28 -1.13 -55.85 -17.31
C PRO A 28 -1.88 -56.30 -16.04
N THR A 29 -2.43 -55.40 -15.27
CA THR A 29 -3.39 -55.67 -14.19
C THR A 29 -4.82 -55.63 -14.68
N PRO A 30 -5.73 -56.43 -14.11
CA PRO A 30 -7.08 -56.67 -14.66
C PRO A 30 -8.04 -55.52 -14.40
N GLN A 31 -8.89 -55.26 -15.40
CA GLN A 31 -10.07 -54.36 -15.34
C GLN A 31 -11.07 -54.85 -14.28
N GLN A 32 -11.47 -53.93 -13.38
CA GLN A 32 -12.77 -54.01 -12.71
C GLN A 32 -13.65 -52.85 -13.23
N GLY A 33 -14.75 -53.22 -13.83
CA GLY A 33 -15.76 -52.27 -14.33
C GLY A 33 -16.62 -51.72 -13.24
N GLY A 34 -17.01 -50.44 -13.40
CA GLY A 34 -17.98 -49.71 -12.59
C GLY A 34 -18.31 -48.39 -13.26
N GLY A 35 -19.51 -48.31 -13.85
CA GLY A 35 -19.92 -47.17 -14.67
C GLY A 35 -20.11 -45.87 -13.96
N GLY A 36 -19.89 -44.78 -14.69
CA GLY A 36 -20.15 -43.40 -14.35
C GLY A 36 -19.85 -42.56 -15.58
N GLY A 37 -20.86 -42.24 -16.39
CA GLY A 37 -20.70 -41.46 -17.62
C GLY A 37 -20.29 -40.02 -17.33
N GLY A 38 -18.99 -39.72 -17.46
CA GLY A 38 -18.47 -38.37 -17.65
C GLY A 38 -18.11 -38.17 -19.10
N ALA A 39 -18.77 -37.24 -19.76
CA ALA A 39 -18.53 -36.92 -21.17
C ALA A 39 -17.05 -36.49 -21.35
N ARG A 40 -16.21 -37.38 -21.88
CA ARG A 40 -14.93 -37.03 -22.48
C ARG A 40 -15.23 -36.28 -23.77
N GLY A 41 -15.29 -34.92 -23.71
CA GLY A 41 -15.23 -34.07 -24.87
C GLY A 41 -13.95 -34.34 -25.63
N GLY A 42 -14.05 -34.99 -26.82
CA GLY A 42 -12.90 -35.31 -27.65
C GLY A 42 -12.16 -34.04 -28.08
N LEU A 43 -10.84 -34.15 -28.16
CA LEU A 43 -9.88 -33.14 -28.62
C LEU A 43 -10.09 -32.65 -30.08
N ASN A 44 -11.19 -33.01 -30.73
CA ASN A 44 -11.55 -32.61 -32.10
C ASN A 44 -13.05 -32.38 -32.32
N ALA A 45 -13.74 -31.71 -31.35
CA ALA A 45 -15.07 -31.24 -31.67
C ALA A 45 -14.96 -30.17 -32.77
N ALA A 46 -15.52 -30.46 -33.95
CA ALA A 46 -15.60 -29.48 -35.04
C ALA A 46 -16.32 -28.22 -34.54
N ILE A 47 -15.75 -27.06 -34.87
CA ILE A 47 -16.36 -25.77 -34.54
C ILE A 47 -17.70 -25.73 -35.30
N PRO A 48 -18.80 -25.41 -34.59
CA PRO A 48 -20.09 -25.28 -35.25
C PRO A 48 -20.04 -24.17 -36.33
N ASP A 49 -20.65 -24.40 -37.46
CA ASP A 49 -20.82 -23.35 -38.45
C ASP A 49 -21.77 -22.24 -37.92
N PRO A 50 -21.44 -20.97 -38.20
CA PRO A 50 -22.29 -19.85 -37.82
C PRO A 50 -23.72 -20.02 -38.30
N GLN A 51 -24.68 -19.77 -37.40
CA GLN A 51 -26.12 -19.83 -37.73
C GLN A 51 -26.58 -18.53 -38.42
N PRO A 52 -27.71 -18.52 -39.12
CA PRO A 52 -28.34 -17.26 -39.53
C PRO A 52 -28.57 -16.31 -38.34
N TYR A 53 -28.29 -15.02 -38.53
CA TYR A 53 -28.34 -14.02 -37.49
C TYR A 53 -29.66 -14.03 -36.69
N ASP A 54 -30.80 -14.07 -37.37
CA ASP A 54 -32.14 -14.06 -36.76
C ASP A 54 -32.46 -15.31 -35.94
N ARG A 55 -31.68 -16.38 -36.07
CA ARG A 55 -31.81 -17.59 -35.26
C ARG A 55 -31.04 -17.47 -33.94
N VAL A 56 -29.98 -16.69 -33.93
CA VAL A 56 -29.17 -16.44 -32.74
C VAL A 56 -29.72 -15.25 -31.97
N ILE A 57 -29.83 -14.11 -32.65
CA ILE A 57 -30.39 -12.88 -32.08
C ILE A 57 -31.86 -12.80 -32.41
N THR A 58 -32.66 -13.34 -31.52
CA THR A 58 -34.12 -13.43 -31.69
C THR A 58 -34.80 -12.10 -31.35
N LYS A 59 -36.10 -11.98 -31.68
CA LYS A 59 -36.89 -10.76 -31.37
C LYS A 59 -37.01 -10.45 -29.89
N ASP A 60 -36.76 -11.43 -29.02
CA ASP A 60 -36.81 -11.27 -27.57
C ASP A 60 -35.47 -10.69 -27.01
N ALA A 61 -34.48 -10.47 -27.85
CA ALA A 61 -33.20 -9.91 -27.45
C ALA A 61 -33.35 -8.47 -26.97
N LYS A 62 -32.86 -8.20 -25.74
CA LYS A 62 -32.60 -6.83 -25.29
C LYS A 62 -31.23 -6.41 -25.82
N THR A 63 -31.22 -5.34 -26.62
CA THR A 63 -30.03 -4.89 -27.33
C THR A 63 -29.62 -3.50 -26.86
N THR A 64 -28.37 -3.36 -26.45
CA THR A 64 -27.75 -2.08 -26.07
C THR A 64 -26.51 -1.84 -26.92
N LYS A 65 -26.36 -0.63 -27.47
CA LYS A 65 -25.27 -0.25 -28.37
C LYS A 65 -24.22 0.58 -27.62
N GLY A 66 -22.96 0.32 -27.91
CA GLY A 66 -21.79 1.06 -27.44
C GLY A 66 -20.60 0.73 -28.36
N VAL A 67 -19.40 0.65 -27.78
CA VAL A 67 -18.19 0.21 -28.50
C VAL A 67 -18.39 -1.20 -29.05
N PHE A 68 -19.12 -2.08 -28.36
CA PHE A 68 -19.73 -3.29 -28.85
C PHE A 68 -21.26 -3.17 -28.78
N THR A 69 -21.98 -3.96 -29.59
CA THR A 69 -23.40 -4.15 -29.35
C THR A 69 -23.58 -5.37 -28.47
N VAL A 70 -24.26 -5.18 -27.33
CA VAL A 70 -24.56 -6.26 -26.38
C VAL A 70 -26.00 -6.72 -26.54
N HIS A 71 -26.20 -8.01 -26.71
CA HIS A 71 -27.53 -8.62 -26.75
C HIS A 71 -27.72 -9.54 -25.54
N GLN A 72 -28.79 -9.33 -24.80
CA GLN A 72 -29.24 -10.23 -23.73
C GLN A 72 -30.46 -11.03 -24.18
N ILE A 73 -30.38 -12.35 -24.15
CA ILE A 73 -31.48 -13.27 -24.40
C ILE A 73 -31.61 -14.20 -23.18
N LYS A 74 -32.62 -13.94 -22.31
CA LYS A 74 -32.75 -14.59 -20.99
C LYS A 74 -31.47 -14.37 -20.17
N GLU A 75 -30.77 -15.46 -19.81
CA GLU A 75 -29.53 -15.43 -19.02
C GLU A 75 -28.27 -15.44 -19.89
N ARG A 76 -28.40 -15.39 -21.21
CA ARG A 76 -27.27 -15.42 -22.15
C ARG A 76 -26.95 -14.03 -22.65
N TYR A 77 -25.67 -13.73 -22.72
CA TYR A 77 -25.13 -12.47 -23.23
C TYR A 77 -24.28 -12.74 -24.48
N TYR A 78 -24.46 -11.88 -25.49
CA TYR A 78 -23.74 -11.95 -26.75
C TYR A 78 -23.10 -10.62 -27.04
N TYR A 79 -21.85 -10.65 -27.53
CA TYR A 79 -21.18 -9.50 -28.12
C TYR A 79 -21.26 -9.59 -29.64
N GLU A 80 -21.79 -8.54 -30.27
CA GLU A 80 -21.61 -8.25 -31.67
C GLU A 80 -20.46 -7.25 -31.77
N ILE A 81 -19.30 -7.73 -32.25
CA ILE A 81 -18.06 -6.97 -32.27
C ILE A 81 -17.91 -6.31 -33.64
N PRO A 82 -17.98 -4.96 -33.76
CA PRO A 82 -17.75 -4.29 -35.03
C PRO A 82 -16.38 -4.65 -35.62
N LYS A 83 -16.29 -4.79 -36.96
CA LYS A 83 -15.01 -5.11 -37.62
C LYS A 83 -13.89 -4.09 -37.31
N SER A 84 -14.25 -2.82 -37.10
CA SER A 84 -13.33 -1.76 -36.69
C SER A 84 -12.73 -1.96 -35.29
N GLU A 85 -13.38 -2.78 -34.48
CA GLU A 85 -12.96 -3.05 -33.08
C GLU A 85 -12.21 -4.39 -32.96
N LEU A 86 -12.17 -5.19 -34.01
CA LEU A 86 -11.27 -6.34 -34.06
C LEU A 86 -9.82 -5.87 -34.17
N ASP A 87 -8.91 -6.60 -33.54
CA ASP A 87 -7.48 -6.29 -33.43
C ASP A 87 -7.17 -4.98 -32.72
N ARG A 88 -8.18 -4.33 -32.09
CA ARG A 88 -7.99 -3.19 -31.18
C ARG A 88 -7.64 -3.68 -29.78
N GLU A 89 -6.88 -2.87 -29.08
CA GLU A 89 -6.44 -3.14 -27.72
C GLU A 89 -7.35 -2.45 -26.71
N TYR A 90 -7.68 -3.19 -25.66
CA TYR A 90 -8.49 -2.76 -24.53
C TYR A 90 -7.73 -3.02 -23.24
N LEU A 91 -7.76 -2.08 -22.31
CA LEU A 91 -7.33 -2.31 -20.93
C LEU A 91 -8.51 -2.94 -20.17
N TRP A 92 -8.33 -4.16 -19.70
CA TRP A 92 -9.32 -4.84 -18.87
C TRP A 92 -8.91 -4.77 -17.41
N ASN A 93 -9.60 -3.90 -16.66
CA ASN A 93 -9.47 -3.79 -15.21
C ASN A 93 -10.55 -4.62 -14.52
N SER A 94 -10.21 -5.28 -13.42
CA SER A 94 -11.16 -6.06 -12.61
C SER A 94 -11.00 -5.74 -11.14
N GLN A 95 -12.14 -5.61 -10.44
CA GLN A 95 -12.15 -5.30 -9.01
C GLN A 95 -13.33 -5.99 -8.30
N ILE A 96 -13.22 -6.12 -6.98
CA ILE A 96 -14.34 -6.53 -6.14
C ILE A 96 -15.19 -5.28 -5.88
N ALA A 97 -16.37 -5.17 -6.50
CA ALA A 97 -17.26 -4.02 -6.31
C ALA A 97 -18.00 -4.07 -4.96
N ARG A 98 -18.51 -5.25 -4.61
CA ARG A 98 -19.31 -5.46 -3.37
C ARG A 98 -19.02 -6.81 -2.76
N THR A 99 -19.14 -6.92 -1.45
CA THR A 99 -18.99 -8.17 -0.71
C THR A 99 -20.20 -8.44 0.17
N ALA A 100 -20.45 -9.72 0.48
CA ALA A 100 -21.40 -10.07 1.54
C ALA A 100 -20.88 -9.60 2.91
N ILE A 101 -21.79 -9.31 3.85
CA ILE A 101 -21.42 -8.88 5.21
C ILE A 101 -20.47 -9.90 5.85
N GLY A 102 -19.34 -9.42 6.36
CA GLY A 102 -18.31 -10.25 7.00
C GLY A 102 -17.25 -10.84 6.06
N VAL A 103 -17.32 -10.57 4.76
CA VAL A 103 -16.34 -11.05 3.75
C VAL A 103 -15.27 -9.98 3.42
N GLY A 104 -15.36 -8.81 3.98
CA GLY A 104 -14.50 -7.66 3.67
C GLY A 104 -15.31 -6.50 3.11
N TYR A 105 -14.71 -5.65 2.29
CA TYR A 105 -15.37 -4.52 1.65
C TYR A 105 -14.97 -4.41 0.17
N GLY A 106 -15.75 -3.66 -0.61
CA GLY A 106 -15.48 -3.41 -2.03
C GLY A 106 -14.27 -2.52 -2.27
N GLY A 107 -13.79 -2.46 -3.52
CA GLY A 107 -12.65 -1.66 -3.96
C GLY A 107 -11.35 -2.44 -4.14
N GLY A 108 -11.31 -3.73 -3.79
CA GLY A 108 -10.12 -4.56 -3.97
C GLY A 108 -9.83 -4.82 -5.45
N GLN A 109 -8.66 -4.35 -5.94
CA GLN A 109 -8.20 -4.59 -7.31
C GLN A 109 -7.81 -6.06 -7.49
N LEU A 110 -8.19 -6.66 -8.63
CA LEU A 110 -7.86 -8.04 -8.99
C LEU A 110 -6.77 -8.14 -10.04
N GLY A 111 -6.65 -7.13 -10.90
CA GLY A 111 -5.61 -7.04 -11.92
C GLY A 111 -6.02 -6.19 -13.12
N ASP A 112 -5.00 -5.79 -13.88
CA ASP A 112 -5.11 -5.06 -15.14
C ASP A 112 -4.44 -5.88 -16.24
N HIS A 113 -5.17 -6.11 -17.34
CA HIS A 113 -4.67 -6.85 -18.49
C HIS A 113 -5.00 -6.13 -19.79
N VAL A 114 -4.04 -6.01 -20.71
CA VAL A 114 -4.38 -5.55 -22.06
C VAL A 114 -4.88 -6.72 -22.85
N VAL A 115 -6.05 -6.59 -23.43
CA VAL A 115 -6.68 -7.65 -24.23
C VAL A 115 -7.01 -7.21 -25.64
N ARG A 116 -7.10 -8.18 -26.55
CA ARG A 116 -7.45 -7.98 -27.96
C ARG A 116 -8.37 -9.08 -28.44
N TRP A 117 -9.35 -8.72 -29.28
CA TRP A 117 -10.28 -9.63 -29.92
C TRP A 117 -9.85 -9.91 -31.37
N GLU A 118 -9.38 -11.12 -31.68
CA GLU A 118 -8.92 -11.53 -33.01
C GLU A 118 -9.93 -12.50 -33.65
N LEU A 119 -10.40 -12.18 -34.87
CA LEU A 119 -11.22 -13.09 -35.64
C LEU A 119 -10.35 -14.06 -36.44
N LYS A 120 -10.42 -15.35 -36.13
CA LYS A 120 -9.66 -16.41 -36.82
C LYS A 120 -10.58 -17.52 -37.36
N GLY A 121 -10.95 -17.43 -38.63
CA GLY A 121 -11.94 -18.30 -39.23
C GLY A 121 -13.31 -18.11 -38.57
N ASN A 122 -13.92 -19.20 -38.06
CA ASN A 122 -15.20 -19.15 -37.34
C ASN A 122 -15.02 -19.06 -35.80
N ARG A 123 -13.94 -18.45 -35.33
CA ARG A 123 -13.69 -18.19 -33.91
C ARG A 123 -13.27 -16.76 -33.68
N VAL A 124 -13.64 -16.21 -32.54
CA VAL A 124 -13.03 -15.01 -31.99
C VAL A 124 -12.17 -15.43 -30.80
N LEU A 125 -10.91 -15.03 -30.79
CA LEU A 125 -9.97 -15.25 -29.71
C LEU A 125 -9.90 -14.01 -28.85
N LEU A 126 -10.00 -14.17 -27.53
CA LEU A 126 -9.62 -13.16 -26.56
C LEU A 126 -8.16 -13.43 -26.17
N GLN A 127 -7.28 -12.52 -26.54
CA GLN A 127 -5.83 -12.63 -26.31
C GLN A 127 -5.40 -11.58 -25.28
N GLU A 128 -4.48 -11.94 -24.40
CA GLU A 128 -3.75 -11.01 -23.56
C GLU A 128 -2.50 -10.53 -24.29
N VAL A 129 -2.37 -9.21 -24.44
CA VAL A 129 -1.22 -8.53 -25.05
C VAL A 129 -0.26 -8.13 -23.94
N ASN A 130 0.97 -8.61 -23.99
CA ASN A 130 1.96 -8.36 -22.95
C ASN A 130 2.91 -7.22 -23.33
N TYR A 131 2.84 -6.12 -22.57
CA TYR A 131 3.71 -4.95 -22.70
C TYR A 131 4.93 -4.97 -21.77
N SER A 132 5.14 -6.05 -21.01
CA SER A 132 6.32 -6.16 -20.12
C SER A 132 7.64 -6.20 -20.90
N VAL A 133 7.61 -6.55 -22.20
CA VAL A 133 8.75 -6.62 -23.11
C VAL A 133 8.41 -5.83 -24.37
N ALA A 134 9.27 -4.87 -24.73
CA ALA A 134 9.07 -4.02 -25.90
C ALA A 134 10.38 -3.86 -26.72
N ALA A 135 10.21 -3.55 -28.01
CA ALA A 135 11.26 -3.09 -28.89
C ALA A 135 10.65 -2.15 -29.94
N ASP A 136 11.40 -1.13 -30.38
CA ASP A 136 10.97 -0.28 -31.51
C ASP A 136 10.68 -1.16 -32.74
N PRO A 137 9.46 -1.11 -33.29
CA PRO A 137 9.10 -1.89 -34.48
C PRO A 137 10.03 -1.72 -35.66
N LYS A 138 10.77 -0.61 -35.74
CA LYS A 138 11.75 -0.30 -36.78
C LYS A 138 13.12 -0.91 -36.53
N SER A 139 13.38 -1.38 -35.30
CA SER A 139 14.68 -2.00 -34.96
C SER A 139 14.72 -3.47 -35.35
N PRO A 140 15.90 -4.00 -35.77
CA PRO A 140 16.04 -5.44 -36.08
C PRO A 140 15.68 -6.36 -34.92
N ILE A 141 15.94 -5.93 -33.67
CA ILE A 141 15.66 -6.72 -32.47
C ILE A 141 14.15 -6.96 -32.26
N ALA A 142 13.27 -6.12 -32.84
CA ALA A 142 11.83 -6.30 -32.73
C ALA A 142 11.37 -7.64 -33.32
N MET A 143 12.05 -8.16 -34.36
CA MET A 143 11.74 -9.49 -34.91
C MET A 143 12.03 -10.59 -33.90
N ALA A 144 13.15 -10.51 -33.18
CA ALA A 144 13.51 -11.48 -32.15
C ALA A 144 12.57 -11.41 -30.93
N VAL A 145 12.21 -10.20 -30.50
CA VAL A 145 11.23 -10.01 -29.41
C VAL A 145 9.88 -10.62 -29.80
N LYS A 146 9.39 -10.35 -31.01
CA LYS A 146 8.14 -10.93 -31.53
C LYS A 146 8.20 -12.46 -31.67
N ALA A 147 9.35 -13.01 -32.08
CA ALA A 147 9.51 -14.46 -32.24
C ALA A 147 9.61 -15.21 -30.88
N ALA A 148 10.07 -14.52 -29.84
CA ALA A 148 10.27 -15.10 -28.50
C ALA A 148 9.06 -14.92 -27.55
N ASN A 149 8.10 -14.03 -27.90
CA ASN A 149 6.98 -13.68 -27.03
C ASN A 149 5.66 -13.79 -27.83
N ASN A 150 4.80 -14.70 -27.40
CA ASN A 150 3.46 -14.85 -27.97
C ASN A 150 2.44 -14.26 -26.99
N ASP A 151 1.39 -13.66 -27.54
CA ASP A 151 0.21 -13.28 -26.77
C ASP A 151 -0.49 -14.53 -26.22
N ALA A 152 -0.93 -14.51 -24.97
CA ALA A 152 -1.65 -15.61 -24.36
C ALA A 152 -3.12 -15.62 -24.84
N ILE A 153 -3.67 -16.80 -25.13
CA ILE A 153 -5.10 -16.93 -25.43
C ILE A 153 -5.85 -17.20 -24.13
N LEU A 154 -6.59 -16.20 -23.65
CA LEU A 154 -7.40 -16.33 -22.43
C LEU A 154 -8.64 -17.19 -22.66
N MET A 155 -9.33 -16.95 -23.81
CA MET A 155 -10.52 -17.73 -24.20
C MET A 155 -10.74 -17.72 -25.72
N ALA A 156 -11.39 -18.75 -26.24
CA ALA A 156 -11.80 -18.85 -27.62
C ALA A 156 -13.33 -19.05 -27.72
N PHE A 157 -13.97 -18.27 -28.57
CA PHE A 157 -15.42 -18.23 -28.74
C PHE A 157 -15.77 -18.68 -30.17
N PRO A 158 -16.62 -19.70 -30.37
CA PRO A 158 -17.23 -19.97 -31.68
C PRO A 158 -18.03 -18.74 -32.11
N VAL A 159 -17.94 -18.34 -33.37
CA VAL A 159 -18.85 -17.35 -33.95
C VAL A 159 -20.23 -17.96 -34.06
N ALA A 160 -21.20 -17.46 -33.29
CA ALA A 160 -22.58 -17.96 -33.30
C ALA A 160 -23.32 -17.51 -34.57
N ALA A 161 -23.07 -16.28 -35.04
CA ALA A 161 -23.62 -15.72 -36.28
C ALA A 161 -22.72 -14.57 -36.76
N PHE A 162 -22.95 -14.12 -38.01
CA PHE A 162 -22.43 -12.85 -38.51
C PHE A 162 -23.57 -11.86 -38.73
N ALA A 163 -23.37 -10.60 -38.32
CA ALA A 163 -24.29 -9.50 -38.66
C ALA A 163 -24.22 -9.17 -40.15
N LYS A 164 -25.12 -8.31 -40.63
CA LYS A 164 -25.20 -7.95 -42.05
C LYS A 164 -23.94 -7.30 -42.62
N ASP A 165 -23.20 -6.55 -41.80
CA ASP A 165 -21.91 -5.92 -42.10
C ASP A 165 -20.73 -6.90 -41.94
N GLY A 166 -21.02 -8.12 -41.49
CA GLY A 166 -20.06 -9.19 -41.22
C GLY A 166 -19.34 -9.07 -39.88
N ALA A 167 -19.89 -8.33 -38.92
CA ALA A 167 -19.42 -8.33 -37.55
C ALA A 167 -19.71 -9.71 -36.91
N PRO A 168 -18.74 -10.35 -36.22
CA PRO A 168 -18.96 -11.61 -35.53
C PRO A 168 -19.82 -11.40 -34.28
N VAL A 169 -20.77 -12.34 -34.06
CA VAL A 169 -21.56 -12.45 -32.83
C VAL A 169 -21.07 -13.66 -32.06
N ILE A 170 -20.69 -13.45 -30.81
CA ILE A 170 -20.18 -14.50 -29.91
C ILE A 170 -20.94 -14.53 -28.60
N GLU A 171 -21.13 -15.70 -28.00
CA GLU A 171 -21.72 -15.84 -26.66
C GLU A 171 -20.65 -15.66 -25.59
N VAL A 172 -20.80 -14.65 -24.72
CA VAL A 172 -19.81 -14.28 -23.70
C VAL A 172 -20.22 -14.65 -22.28
N THR A 173 -21.34 -15.32 -22.07
CA THR A 173 -21.84 -15.67 -20.73
C THR A 173 -20.78 -16.40 -19.88
N ARG A 174 -20.09 -17.38 -20.48
CA ARG A 174 -19.06 -18.15 -19.81
C ARG A 174 -17.79 -17.33 -19.46
N LEU A 175 -17.53 -16.28 -20.23
CA LEU A 175 -16.39 -15.39 -19.93
C LEU A 175 -16.49 -14.82 -18.51
N PHE A 176 -17.68 -14.45 -18.10
CA PHE A 176 -17.94 -13.80 -16.82
C PHE A 176 -18.39 -14.75 -15.70
N THR A 177 -18.91 -15.94 -16.04
CA THR A 177 -19.40 -16.92 -15.05
C THR A 177 -18.42 -18.05 -14.77
N SER A 178 -17.30 -18.13 -15.49
CA SER A 178 -16.20 -19.05 -15.20
C SER A 178 -15.08 -18.32 -14.42
N ASP A 179 -14.27 -19.08 -13.67
CA ASP A 179 -13.17 -18.54 -12.89
C ASP A 179 -11.90 -18.45 -13.77
N ILE A 180 -11.78 -17.35 -14.51
CA ILE A 180 -10.57 -17.04 -15.27
C ILE A 180 -9.51 -16.56 -14.30
N GLN A 181 -8.34 -17.19 -14.29
CA GLN A 181 -7.30 -16.97 -13.29
C GLN A 181 -6.86 -15.51 -13.23
N GLU A 182 -6.77 -14.84 -14.37
CA GLU A 182 -6.33 -13.46 -14.55
C GLU A 182 -7.27 -12.46 -13.87
N PHE A 183 -8.56 -12.82 -13.71
CA PHE A 183 -9.61 -11.95 -13.15
C PHE A 183 -10.22 -12.51 -11.86
N SER A 184 -9.61 -13.52 -11.25
CA SER A 184 -10.19 -14.29 -10.14
C SER A 184 -9.99 -13.61 -8.80
N ALA A 185 -11.07 -13.50 -8.00
CA ALA A 185 -10.99 -13.10 -6.60
C ALA A 185 -10.56 -14.24 -5.65
N ARG A 186 -10.28 -15.43 -6.16
CA ARG A 186 -10.02 -16.64 -5.36
C ARG A 186 -8.86 -16.47 -4.38
N GLN A 187 -7.74 -15.89 -4.84
CA GLN A 187 -6.58 -15.66 -3.97
C GLN A 187 -6.87 -14.62 -2.88
N HIS A 188 -7.57 -13.54 -3.23
CA HIS A 188 -7.98 -12.50 -2.29
C HIS A 188 -8.86 -13.04 -1.16
N LEU A 189 -9.74 -13.99 -1.50
CA LEU A 189 -10.70 -14.58 -0.57
C LEU A 189 -10.12 -15.81 0.15
N GLY A 190 -8.94 -16.32 -0.24
CA GLY A 190 -8.41 -17.59 0.24
C GLY A 190 -9.31 -18.79 -0.11
N ALA A 191 -10.01 -18.71 -1.26
CA ALA A 191 -10.97 -19.70 -1.72
C ALA A 191 -10.33 -20.78 -2.60
N SER A 192 -10.97 -21.95 -2.70
CA SER A 192 -10.48 -23.07 -3.50
C SER A 192 -11.21 -23.26 -4.83
N ALA A 193 -12.47 -22.87 -4.94
CA ALA A 193 -13.28 -23.07 -6.14
C ALA A 193 -14.42 -22.04 -6.27
N VAL A 194 -14.99 -21.92 -7.48
CA VAL A 194 -16.23 -21.18 -7.76
C VAL A 194 -17.40 -22.15 -7.75
N ASP A 195 -18.53 -21.71 -7.19
CA ASP A 195 -19.83 -22.37 -7.31
C ASP A 195 -20.61 -21.76 -8.46
N ALA A 196 -20.57 -22.42 -9.62
CA ALA A 196 -21.23 -21.96 -10.82
C ALA A 196 -22.77 -21.88 -10.69
N THR A 197 -23.37 -22.61 -9.74
CA THR A 197 -24.84 -22.58 -9.53
C THR A 197 -25.30 -21.33 -8.79
N ARG A 198 -24.37 -20.61 -8.14
CA ARG A 198 -24.59 -19.37 -7.39
C ARG A 198 -23.78 -18.21 -7.98
N SER A 199 -23.42 -18.30 -9.29
CA SER A 199 -22.67 -17.28 -10.00
C SER A 199 -23.41 -16.91 -11.29
N PHE A 200 -23.62 -15.60 -11.50
CA PHE A 200 -24.40 -15.10 -12.63
C PHE A 200 -24.05 -13.64 -12.96
N ILE A 201 -24.34 -13.22 -14.18
CA ILE A 201 -24.14 -11.85 -14.64
C ILE A 201 -25.31 -11.00 -14.14
N GLU A 202 -25.02 -9.92 -13.42
CA GLU A 202 -26.02 -8.93 -13.01
C GLU A 202 -26.44 -8.08 -14.21
N HIS A 203 -25.45 -7.50 -14.89
CA HIS A 203 -25.66 -6.75 -16.14
C HIS A 203 -24.36 -6.61 -16.92
N ILE A 204 -24.50 -6.29 -18.23
CA ILE A 204 -23.39 -5.81 -19.07
C ILE A 204 -23.84 -4.52 -19.75
N SER A 205 -23.09 -3.45 -19.54
CA SER A 205 -23.39 -2.11 -20.05
C SER A 205 -22.31 -1.66 -21.03
N PRO A 206 -22.58 -1.56 -22.32
CA PRO A 206 -21.65 -0.99 -23.30
C PRO A 206 -21.79 0.54 -23.36
N PHE A 207 -20.66 1.24 -23.36
CA PHE A 207 -20.52 2.69 -23.55
C PHE A 207 -19.74 2.97 -24.84
N ALA A 208 -19.47 4.24 -25.12
CA ALA A 208 -18.77 4.64 -26.35
C ALA A 208 -17.31 4.16 -26.41
N GLU A 209 -16.64 4.07 -25.26
CA GLU A 209 -15.22 3.74 -25.16
C GLU A 209 -14.94 2.58 -24.19
N ASN A 210 -15.95 1.99 -23.55
CA ASN A 210 -15.80 0.87 -22.64
C ASN A 210 -17.00 -0.08 -22.63
N VAL A 211 -16.78 -1.27 -22.06
CA VAL A 211 -17.84 -2.23 -21.74
C VAL A 211 -17.67 -2.63 -20.29
N GLU A 212 -18.72 -2.46 -19.50
CA GLU A 212 -18.77 -2.78 -18.09
C GLU A 212 -19.59 -4.03 -17.83
N ALA A 213 -19.13 -4.91 -16.96
CA ALA A 213 -19.87 -6.09 -16.54
C ALA A 213 -19.81 -6.24 -15.00
N GLU A 214 -20.97 -6.28 -14.36
CA GLU A 214 -21.10 -6.71 -12.98
C GLU A 214 -21.54 -8.17 -12.91
N VAL A 215 -20.84 -8.94 -12.06
CA VAL A 215 -21.00 -10.39 -11.95
C VAL A 215 -21.03 -10.82 -10.51
N THR A 216 -22.10 -11.43 -10.05
CA THR A 216 -22.13 -12.11 -8.76
C THR A 216 -21.39 -13.43 -8.86
N MET A 217 -20.34 -13.60 -8.06
CA MET A 217 -19.54 -14.81 -7.96
C MET A 217 -19.56 -15.37 -6.55
N THR A 218 -19.86 -16.65 -6.42
CA THR A 218 -19.77 -17.36 -5.12
C THR A 218 -18.60 -18.31 -5.12
N TYR A 219 -17.67 -18.06 -4.20
CA TYR A 219 -16.49 -18.88 -3.98
C TYR A 219 -16.68 -19.80 -2.79
N THR A 220 -16.07 -20.99 -2.85
CA THR A 220 -16.16 -22.02 -1.81
C THR A 220 -14.78 -22.45 -1.32
N ASN A 221 -14.73 -22.90 -0.07
CA ASN A 221 -13.56 -23.58 0.50
C ASN A 221 -13.86 -25.05 0.69
N ASN A 222 -12.95 -25.91 0.27
CA ASN A 222 -12.99 -27.33 0.64
C ASN A 222 -12.64 -27.43 2.15
N ALA A 223 -13.53 -28.01 2.93
CA ALA A 223 -13.45 -28.10 4.40
C ALA A 223 -12.22 -28.89 4.96
N SER A 224 -11.28 -29.32 4.11
CA SER A 224 -10.09 -30.07 4.49
C SER A 224 -8.84 -29.22 4.72
N GLY A 225 -8.87 -27.91 4.51
CA GLY A 225 -7.75 -26.99 4.75
C GLY A 225 -7.92 -26.23 6.07
N ARG A 226 -7.44 -26.76 7.20
CA ARG A 226 -7.21 -26.01 8.44
C ARG A 226 -6.07 -25.01 8.21
N GLY A 227 -6.38 -23.87 7.59
CA GLY A 227 -5.50 -22.70 7.54
C GLY A 227 -5.85 -21.77 8.70
N GLY A 228 -5.01 -21.74 9.72
CA GLY A 228 -5.15 -20.85 10.86
C GLY A 228 -5.05 -19.39 10.43
N ALA A 229 -6.06 -18.60 10.77
CA ALA A 229 -5.96 -17.16 10.76
C ALA A 229 -5.01 -16.72 11.87
N THR A 230 -3.79 -16.34 11.51
CA THR A 230 -2.88 -15.63 12.41
C THR A 230 -2.32 -14.41 11.70
N GLY A 231 -2.56 -13.27 12.28
CA GLY A 231 -1.78 -12.08 12.03
C GLY A 231 -2.55 -10.92 11.39
N GLY A 232 -3.22 -10.13 12.20
CA GLY A 232 -3.54 -8.75 11.88
C GLY A 232 -2.26 -7.94 11.74
N GLY A 233 -1.71 -7.86 10.54
CA GLY A 233 -0.68 -6.90 10.16
C GLY A 233 -1.36 -5.59 9.77
N ARG A 234 -1.20 -4.55 10.58
CA ARG A 234 -1.50 -3.17 10.20
C ARG A 234 -0.45 -2.71 9.18
N GLY A 235 -0.70 -2.97 7.92
CA GLY A 235 -0.04 -2.33 6.80
C GLY A 235 -1.15 -1.97 5.83
N GLY A 236 -1.23 -0.69 5.43
CA GLY A 236 -2.26 -0.17 4.53
C GLY A 236 -2.21 -0.83 3.15
N GLY A 237 -2.80 -2.02 3.07
CA GLY A 237 -3.13 -2.71 1.84
C GLY A 237 -4.63 -2.94 1.86
N LEU A 238 -5.30 -2.50 0.82
CA LEU A 238 -6.74 -2.62 0.59
C LEU A 238 -7.23 -4.05 0.89
N GLY A 239 -7.96 -4.18 1.97
CA GLY A 239 -8.93 -5.17 2.36
C GLY A 239 -8.84 -6.60 1.84
N GLY A 240 -7.90 -7.40 2.35
CA GLY A 240 -8.00 -8.86 2.26
C GLY A 240 -8.99 -9.43 3.28
N GLY A 241 -10.28 -9.55 2.93
CA GLY A 241 -11.26 -10.28 3.73
C GLY A 241 -11.03 -11.78 3.63
N THR A 242 -10.66 -12.43 4.73
CA THR A 242 -10.60 -13.89 4.79
C THR A 242 -11.99 -14.47 4.96
N MET A 243 -12.32 -15.51 4.17
CA MET A 243 -13.59 -16.23 4.30
C MET A 243 -13.80 -16.74 5.73
N ARG A 244 -14.87 -16.27 6.38
CA ARG A 244 -15.35 -16.83 7.64
C ARG A 244 -16.49 -17.82 7.35
N GLY A 245 -16.16 -18.99 6.78
CA GLY A 245 -17.17 -19.99 6.44
C GLY A 245 -16.81 -20.86 5.26
N THR A 246 -17.75 -21.63 4.76
CA THR A 246 -17.57 -22.54 3.62
C THR A 246 -17.76 -21.88 2.26
N SER A 247 -18.32 -20.66 2.22
CA SER A 247 -18.51 -19.90 0.98
C SER A 247 -18.52 -18.39 1.23
N ALA A 248 -18.11 -17.62 0.20
CA ALA A 248 -18.17 -16.17 0.15
C ALA A 248 -18.78 -15.74 -1.20
N THR A 249 -19.79 -14.86 -1.15
CA THR A 249 -20.35 -14.23 -2.34
C THR A 249 -19.82 -12.81 -2.47
N VAL A 250 -19.32 -12.47 -3.65
CA VAL A 250 -18.83 -11.14 -4.02
C VAL A 250 -19.42 -10.74 -5.36
N VAL A 251 -19.50 -9.44 -5.60
CA VAL A 251 -19.78 -8.90 -6.92
C VAL A 251 -18.48 -8.40 -7.51
N LEU A 252 -18.09 -8.96 -8.64
CA LEU A 252 -16.94 -8.50 -9.43
C LEU A 252 -17.42 -7.45 -10.43
N HIS A 253 -16.61 -6.43 -10.62
CA HIS A 253 -16.79 -5.43 -11.66
C HIS A 253 -15.61 -5.53 -12.64
N HIS A 254 -15.94 -5.75 -13.90
CA HIS A 254 -15.01 -5.83 -15.02
C HIS A 254 -15.24 -4.63 -15.93
N SER A 255 -14.19 -3.84 -16.13
CA SER A 255 -14.18 -2.69 -17.02
C SER A 255 -13.20 -2.94 -18.15
N MET A 256 -13.70 -3.01 -19.39
CA MET A 256 -12.89 -3.17 -20.59
C MET A 256 -12.87 -1.86 -21.37
N VAL A 257 -11.77 -1.11 -21.22
CA VAL A 257 -11.59 0.26 -21.71
C VAL A 257 -10.77 0.26 -23.00
N LYS A 258 -11.29 0.90 -24.04
CA LYS A 258 -10.59 1.06 -25.33
C LYS A 258 -9.33 1.92 -25.16
N LEU A 259 -8.17 1.39 -25.55
CA LEU A 259 -6.93 2.16 -25.52
C LEU A 259 -6.90 3.22 -26.64
N PRO A 260 -6.28 4.38 -26.39
CA PRO A 260 -6.16 5.44 -27.39
C PRO A 260 -5.47 4.97 -28.67
N GLU A 261 -6.07 5.30 -29.82
CA GLU A 261 -5.47 4.96 -31.13
C GLU A 261 -4.12 5.65 -31.35
N LYS A 262 -3.97 6.86 -30.81
CA LYS A 262 -2.72 7.62 -30.84
C LYS A 262 -2.22 7.70 -29.40
N PRO A 263 -1.28 6.82 -29.00
CA PRO A 263 -0.71 6.88 -27.67
C PRO A 263 -0.12 8.25 -27.35
N MET A 264 -0.27 8.68 -26.10
CA MET A 264 0.38 9.91 -25.61
C MET A 264 1.90 9.75 -25.68
N MET A 265 2.65 10.86 -25.93
CA MET A 265 4.11 10.83 -25.75
C MET A 265 4.41 10.54 -24.27
N PRO A 266 5.05 9.41 -23.95
CA PRO A 266 5.35 9.09 -22.57
C PRO A 266 6.44 10.01 -22.00
N ARG A 267 6.51 10.11 -20.68
CA ARG A 267 7.61 10.82 -19.99
C ARG A 267 8.37 9.84 -19.12
N LEU A 268 9.71 9.85 -19.25
CA LEU A 268 10.60 9.00 -18.47
C LEU A 268 10.49 9.35 -16.98
N PHE A 269 10.46 8.33 -16.16
CA PHE A 269 10.48 8.45 -14.70
C PHE A 269 11.87 8.87 -14.20
N ASP A 270 11.87 9.64 -13.11
CA ASP A 270 13.06 10.02 -12.35
C ASP A 270 12.84 9.69 -10.88
N ASP A 271 13.75 8.93 -10.26
CA ASP A 271 13.64 8.47 -8.87
C ASP A 271 13.58 9.65 -7.86
N ARG A 272 13.92 10.86 -8.28
CA ARG A 272 13.86 12.09 -7.48
C ARG A 272 12.48 12.74 -7.48
N VAL A 273 11.52 12.24 -8.29
CA VAL A 273 10.18 12.82 -8.45
C VAL A 273 9.14 11.72 -8.32
N GLY A 274 8.23 11.84 -7.38
CA GLY A 274 7.34 10.79 -6.92
C GLY A 274 6.12 10.54 -7.80
N TYR A 275 6.26 9.89 -8.94
CA TYR A 275 5.16 9.46 -9.79
C TYR A 275 4.97 7.94 -9.77
N PHE A 276 3.73 7.47 -9.89
CA PHE A 276 3.46 6.09 -10.28
C PHE A 276 3.96 5.83 -11.69
N THR A 277 4.26 4.58 -12.02
CA THR A 277 4.89 4.23 -13.30
C THR A 277 4.28 3.00 -13.95
N THR A 278 4.29 2.99 -15.29
CA THR A 278 4.25 1.76 -16.09
C THR A 278 5.69 1.31 -16.39
N ASN A 279 5.91 0.00 -16.46
CA ASN A 279 7.25 -0.57 -16.60
C ASN A 279 7.30 -1.55 -17.78
N MET A 280 8.38 -1.48 -18.56
CA MET A 280 8.66 -2.43 -19.64
C MET A 280 10.16 -2.71 -19.77
N MET A 281 10.51 -3.91 -20.21
CA MET A 281 11.87 -4.25 -20.61
C MET A 281 12.07 -3.83 -22.06
N ASP A 282 12.82 -2.75 -22.28
CA ASP A 282 13.08 -2.19 -23.61
C ASP A 282 14.37 -2.73 -24.18
N TYR A 283 14.26 -3.47 -25.27
CA TYR A 283 15.39 -4.05 -26.01
C TYR A 283 15.93 -3.14 -27.13
N THR A 284 15.32 -1.99 -27.37
CA THR A 284 15.74 -1.06 -28.44
C THR A 284 17.06 -0.33 -28.11
N ARG A 285 17.33 -0.14 -26.81
CA ARG A 285 18.49 0.62 -26.35
C ARG A 285 19.80 -0.08 -26.70
N ASP A 286 20.77 0.69 -27.18
CA ASP A 286 22.13 0.21 -27.47
C ASP A 286 22.92 0.03 -26.16
N GLU A 287 22.51 -0.95 -25.36
CA GLU A 287 23.12 -1.34 -24.10
C GLU A 287 23.34 -2.86 -24.10
N TYR A 288 24.39 -3.35 -23.41
CA TYR A 288 24.66 -4.79 -23.30
C TYR A 288 23.62 -5.55 -22.50
N GLN A 289 22.73 -4.86 -21.78
CA GLN A 289 21.69 -5.40 -20.94
C GLN A 289 20.37 -4.66 -21.18
N ALA A 290 19.30 -5.37 -21.48
CA ALA A 290 17.96 -4.79 -21.45
C ALA A 290 17.64 -4.27 -20.03
N ARG A 291 17.20 -3.02 -19.94
CA ARG A 291 16.81 -2.40 -18.68
C ARG A 291 15.33 -2.10 -18.66
N SER A 292 14.77 -2.08 -17.45
CA SER A 292 13.42 -1.59 -17.27
C SER A 292 13.35 -0.10 -17.60
N THR A 293 12.57 0.24 -18.61
CA THR A 293 12.16 1.61 -18.90
C THR A 293 10.87 1.87 -18.15
N ARG A 294 10.83 2.99 -17.41
CA ARG A 294 9.66 3.41 -16.63
C ARG A 294 9.13 4.72 -17.19
N TYR A 295 7.81 4.76 -17.43
CA TYR A 295 7.10 5.98 -17.79
C TYR A 295 6.16 6.38 -16.68
N ILE A 296 6.09 7.70 -16.37
CA ILE A 296 5.21 8.21 -15.33
C ILE A 296 3.74 8.07 -15.73
N ALA A 297 2.88 7.76 -14.74
CA ALA A 297 1.44 7.87 -14.91
C ALA A 297 1.02 9.36 -14.85
N ARG A 298 0.30 9.85 -15.88
CA ARG A 298 -0.20 11.22 -15.93
C ARG A 298 -1.36 11.38 -16.91
N TRP A 299 -2.20 12.39 -16.70
CA TRP A 299 -3.22 12.77 -17.66
C TRP A 299 -2.63 13.42 -18.91
N ARG A 300 -3.26 13.22 -20.06
CA ARG A 300 -2.94 13.97 -21.29
C ARG A 300 -3.52 15.38 -21.16
N LEU A 301 -2.63 16.36 -21.00
CA LEU A 301 -2.99 17.79 -21.05
C LEU A 301 -2.27 18.47 -22.21
N GLU A 302 -3.03 19.02 -23.15
CA GLU A 302 -2.55 19.75 -24.31
C GLU A 302 -3.12 21.17 -24.26
N LYS A 303 -2.27 22.18 -24.48
CA LYS A 303 -2.72 23.58 -24.48
C LYS A 303 -3.63 23.89 -25.68
N LYS A 304 -4.74 24.58 -25.44
CA LYS A 304 -5.57 25.13 -26.53
C LYS A 304 -4.76 26.08 -27.42
N ASP A 305 -3.93 26.95 -26.82
CA ASP A 305 -2.94 27.77 -27.49
C ASP A 305 -1.53 27.31 -27.12
N PRO A 306 -0.88 26.50 -27.96
CA PRO A 306 0.48 26.01 -27.72
C PRO A 306 1.54 27.11 -27.61
N SER A 307 1.27 28.31 -28.15
CA SER A 307 2.18 29.45 -28.14
C SER A 307 2.10 30.29 -26.88
N ALA A 308 0.99 30.20 -26.15
CA ALA A 308 0.80 30.94 -24.91
C ALA A 308 1.61 30.36 -23.75
N ALA A 309 2.17 31.21 -22.91
CA ALA A 309 2.85 30.77 -21.69
C ALA A 309 1.88 30.00 -20.77
N ILE A 310 0.65 30.49 -20.63
CA ILE A 310 -0.45 29.86 -19.88
C ILE A 310 -1.67 29.78 -20.80
N SER A 311 -2.34 28.65 -20.83
CA SER A 311 -3.54 28.39 -21.65
C SER A 311 -4.49 27.42 -20.95
N ASP A 312 -5.77 27.49 -21.27
CA ASP A 312 -6.68 26.39 -20.94
C ASP A 312 -6.23 25.09 -21.67
N PRO A 313 -6.49 23.91 -21.10
CA PRO A 313 -6.30 22.66 -21.82
C PRO A 313 -7.37 22.46 -22.90
N VAL A 314 -7.05 21.67 -23.92
CA VAL A 314 -8.03 21.22 -24.94
C VAL A 314 -9.15 20.43 -24.25
N LYS A 315 -8.79 19.53 -23.33
CA LYS A 315 -9.71 18.75 -22.49
C LYS A 315 -9.25 18.86 -21.02
N PRO A 316 -10.04 19.48 -20.13
CA PRO A 316 -9.73 19.50 -18.70
C PRO A 316 -9.95 18.13 -18.07
N ILE A 317 -9.29 17.88 -16.95
CA ILE A 317 -9.55 16.75 -16.05
C ILE A 317 -10.85 17.07 -15.30
N VAL A 318 -11.85 16.19 -15.36
CA VAL A 318 -13.16 16.44 -14.73
C VAL A 318 -13.50 15.33 -13.76
N TYR A 319 -13.78 15.70 -12.49
CA TYR A 319 -14.32 14.80 -11.50
C TYR A 319 -15.78 15.10 -11.22
N TYR A 320 -16.61 14.08 -11.24
CA TYR A 320 -18.00 14.16 -10.84
C TYR A 320 -18.15 13.71 -9.38
N ILE A 321 -18.88 14.48 -8.58
CA ILE A 321 -19.21 14.07 -7.22
C ILE A 321 -20.46 13.20 -7.28
N ASP A 322 -20.37 11.98 -6.76
CA ASP A 322 -21.45 11.00 -6.74
C ASP A 322 -22.75 11.60 -6.15
N ALA A 323 -23.88 11.32 -6.78
CA ALA A 323 -25.19 11.75 -6.32
C ALA A 323 -25.57 11.19 -4.92
N ALA A 324 -24.95 10.10 -4.48
CA ALA A 324 -25.08 9.54 -3.13
C ALA A 324 -24.37 10.35 -2.03
N THR A 325 -23.52 11.32 -2.41
CA THR A 325 -22.79 12.17 -1.46
C THR A 325 -23.78 13.05 -0.69
N PRO A 326 -23.72 13.09 0.68
CA PRO A 326 -24.55 14.02 1.43
C PRO A 326 -24.35 15.46 0.95
N THR A 327 -25.43 16.14 0.59
CA THR A 327 -25.42 17.44 -0.13
C THR A 327 -24.54 18.49 0.53
N LYS A 328 -24.47 18.51 1.87
CA LYS A 328 -23.65 19.47 2.62
C LYS A 328 -22.14 19.31 2.38
N TRP A 329 -21.68 18.12 1.93
CA TRP A 329 -20.27 17.85 1.67
C TRP A 329 -19.85 18.12 0.23
N VAL A 330 -20.79 18.12 -0.72
CA VAL A 330 -20.49 18.32 -2.16
C VAL A 330 -19.62 19.53 -2.44
N PRO A 331 -19.87 20.73 -1.86
CA PRO A 331 -19.01 21.90 -2.13
C PRO A 331 -17.56 21.73 -1.67
N TRP A 332 -17.35 21.00 -0.57
CA TRP A 332 -16.02 20.76 -0.03
C TRP A 332 -15.21 19.75 -0.88
N LEU A 333 -15.90 18.72 -1.39
CA LEU A 333 -15.27 17.76 -2.30
C LEU A 333 -14.87 18.43 -3.63
N ILE A 334 -15.75 19.29 -4.18
CA ILE A 334 -15.43 20.10 -5.38
C ILE A 334 -14.19 20.96 -5.13
N LYS A 335 -14.14 21.64 -3.99
CA LYS A 335 -13.02 22.51 -3.64
C LYS A 335 -11.71 21.72 -3.54
N GLY A 336 -11.71 20.53 -2.89
CA GLY A 336 -10.53 19.67 -2.81
C GLY A 336 -10.01 19.20 -4.18
N VAL A 337 -10.91 18.99 -5.14
CA VAL A 337 -10.52 18.73 -6.55
C VAL A 337 -9.84 19.96 -7.16
N GLU A 338 -10.45 21.14 -7.01
CA GLU A 338 -10.02 22.37 -7.67
C GLU A 338 -8.80 23.05 -7.03
N ASP A 339 -8.43 22.67 -5.79
CA ASP A 339 -7.21 23.13 -5.11
C ASP A 339 -5.94 22.86 -5.93
N TRP A 340 -5.92 21.82 -6.75
CA TRP A 340 -4.79 21.50 -7.63
C TRP A 340 -4.56 22.49 -8.78
N ASN A 341 -5.52 23.39 -9.09
CA ASN A 341 -5.34 24.39 -10.14
C ASN A 341 -4.17 25.34 -9.86
N VAL A 342 -3.78 25.54 -8.60
CA VAL A 342 -2.59 26.34 -8.24
C VAL A 342 -1.33 25.68 -8.79
N ALA A 343 -1.22 24.36 -8.72
CA ALA A 343 -0.09 23.61 -9.23
C ALA A 343 -0.09 23.54 -10.77
N PHE A 344 -1.23 23.35 -11.39
CA PHE A 344 -1.37 23.36 -12.85
C PHE A 344 -1.07 24.72 -13.48
N LYS A 345 -1.33 25.82 -12.78
CA LYS A 345 -0.97 27.17 -13.23
C LYS A 345 0.54 27.30 -13.44
N GLU A 346 1.36 26.77 -12.54
CA GLU A 346 2.82 26.73 -12.67
C GLU A 346 3.28 25.78 -13.77
N ALA A 347 2.48 24.76 -14.12
CA ALA A 347 2.71 23.90 -15.27
C ALA A 347 2.28 24.54 -16.61
N GLY A 348 1.68 25.74 -16.58
CA GLY A 348 1.26 26.50 -17.76
C GLY A 348 -0.19 26.26 -18.18
N PHE A 349 -1.07 25.84 -17.26
CA PHE A 349 -2.49 25.61 -17.54
C PHE A 349 -3.40 26.38 -16.59
N THR A 350 -4.51 26.94 -17.14
CA THR A 350 -5.65 27.43 -16.37
C THR A 350 -6.80 26.45 -16.48
N HIS A 351 -7.65 26.35 -15.44
CA HIS A 351 -8.83 25.47 -15.42
C HIS A 351 -8.51 24.02 -15.83
N ALA A 352 -7.35 23.54 -15.41
CA ALA A 352 -6.86 22.20 -15.79
C ALA A 352 -7.67 21.06 -15.18
N ILE A 353 -8.20 21.29 -13.97
CA ILE A 353 -8.98 20.31 -13.22
C ILE A 353 -10.25 20.97 -12.67
N VAL A 354 -11.39 20.26 -12.75
CA VAL A 354 -12.71 20.78 -12.43
C VAL A 354 -13.52 19.75 -11.66
N GLY A 355 -14.09 20.13 -10.54
CA GLY A 355 -15.09 19.37 -9.79
C GLY A 355 -16.51 19.74 -10.20
N LYS A 356 -17.40 18.76 -10.35
CA LYS A 356 -18.81 18.97 -10.69
C LYS A 356 -19.71 18.00 -9.94
N PRO A 357 -20.92 18.38 -9.52
CA PRO A 357 -21.90 17.39 -9.09
C PRO A 357 -22.27 16.49 -10.29
N ALA A 358 -22.52 15.21 -10.04
CA ALA A 358 -23.09 14.31 -11.04
C ALA A 358 -24.44 14.88 -11.53
N PRO A 359 -24.74 14.85 -12.85
CA PRO A 359 -26.03 15.29 -13.36
C PRO A 359 -27.16 14.40 -12.85
N THR A 360 -28.34 14.99 -12.66
CA THR A 360 -29.53 14.18 -12.35
C THR A 360 -30.03 13.44 -13.60
N PRO A 361 -30.84 12.37 -13.46
CA PRO A 361 -31.42 11.68 -14.61
C PRO A 361 -32.26 12.58 -15.54
N GLU A 362 -32.80 13.70 -15.01
CA GLU A 362 -33.56 14.68 -15.79
C GLU A 362 -32.63 15.59 -16.60
N GLN A 363 -31.41 15.86 -16.09
CA GLN A 363 -30.42 16.70 -16.77
C GLN A 363 -29.68 15.94 -17.87
N ASP A 364 -29.33 14.68 -17.61
CA ASP A 364 -28.68 13.79 -18.57
C ASP A 364 -29.11 12.33 -18.32
N PRO A 365 -30.13 11.84 -19.04
CA PRO A 365 -30.59 10.46 -18.91
C PRO A 365 -29.59 9.41 -19.38
N ALA A 366 -28.55 9.80 -20.15
CA ALA A 366 -27.53 8.90 -20.68
C ALA A 366 -26.26 8.88 -19.82
N TRP A 367 -26.16 9.78 -18.84
CA TRP A 367 -24.99 9.82 -17.95
C TRP A 367 -24.91 8.57 -17.05
N SER A 368 -23.73 8.02 -16.95
CA SER A 368 -23.45 6.91 -16.05
C SER A 368 -22.08 7.12 -15.36
N PRO A 369 -21.98 6.79 -14.08
CA PRO A 369 -20.69 6.75 -13.41
C PRO A 369 -19.79 5.60 -13.85
N GLU A 370 -20.31 4.68 -14.69
CA GLU A 370 -19.56 3.56 -15.27
C GLU A 370 -18.99 3.87 -16.66
N ASP A 371 -19.37 5.01 -17.25
CA ASP A 371 -18.76 5.46 -18.51
C ASP A 371 -17.35 5.97 -18.25
N VAL A 372 -16.33 5.32 -18.82
CA VAL A 372 -14.92 5.63 -18.61
C VAL A 372 -14.54 7.10 -18.87
N ARG A 373 -15.35 7.82 -19.62
CA ARG A 373 -15.16 9.27 -19.87
C ARG A 373 -15.45 10.14 -18.64
N HIS A 374 -16.01 9.55 -17.59
CA HIS A 374 -16.39 10.23 -16.34
C HIS A 374 -15.54 9.67 -15.18
N SER A 375 -14.65 10.47 -14.61
CA SER A 375 -14.02 10.14 -13.34
C SER A 375 -14.93 10.56 -12.19
N VAL A 376 -15.13 9.70 -11.20
CA VAL A 376 -16.13 9.92 -10.15
C VAL A 376 -15.52 9.79 -8.76
N ILE A 377 -15.89 10.70 -7.85
CA ILE A 377 -15.65 10.54 -6.41
C ILE A 377 -16.87 9.83 -5.83
N ARG A 378 -16.72 8.54 -5.55
CA ARG A 378 -17.79 7.65 -5.09
C ARG A 378 -17.96 7.71 -3.58
N TRP A 379 -19.18 8.01 -3.11
CA TRP A 379 -19.51 7.96 -1.68
C TRP A 379 -20.01 6.57 -1.29
N LEU A 380 -19.19 5.83 -0.52
CA LEU A 380 -19.46 4.45 -0.17
C LEU A 380 -19.94 4.32 1.28
N PRO A 381 -21.15 3.74 1.54
CA PRO A 381 -21.70 3.53 2.88
C PRO A 381 -20.98 2.36 3.57
N SER A 382 -19.81 2.62 4.14
CA SER A 382 -18.99 1.62 4.82
C SER A 382 -18.44 2.17 6.13
N THR A 383 -18.25 1.27 7.10
CA THR A 383 -17.54 1.57 8.35
C THR A 383 -16.01 1.58 8.19
N THR A 384 -15.51 1.43 6.98
CA THR A 384 -14.09 1.57 6.67
C THR A 384 -13.64 3.02 6.88
N GLU A 385 -12.66 3.21 7.72
CA GLU A 385 -12.04 4.52 8.02
C GLU A 385 -10.93 4.80 7.00
N ASN A 386 -11.28 5.03 5.75
CA ASN A 386 -10.31 5.26 4.66
C ASN A 386 -10.93 6.03 3.49
N ALA A 387 -10.04 6.50 2.58
CA ALA A 387 -10.34 6.87 1.21
C ALA A 387 -9.25 6.26 0.32
N SER A 388 -9.46 6.20 -0.99
CA SER A 388 -8.48 5.68 -1.93
C SER A 388 -8.68 6.30 -3.31
N GLY A 389 -7.59 6.77 -3.93
CA GLY A 389 -7.55 7.38 -5.26
C GLY A 389 -6.86 6.50 -6.31
N PRO A 390 -7.46 5.36 -6.72
CA PRO A 390 -6.91 4.56 -7.80
C PRO A 390 -7.11 5.24 -9.16
N HIS A 391 -6.26 4.89 -10.12
CA HIS A 391 -6.40 5.25 -11.52
C HIS A 391 -6.03 4.07 -12.41
N ILE A 392 -6.55 4.06 -13.63
CA ILE A 392 -6.16 3.13 -14.68
C ILE A 392 -5.37 3.89 -15.74
N SER A 393 -4.29 3.30 -16.24
CA SER A 393 -3.41 3.94 -17.22
C SER A 393 -3.04 3.02 -18.37
N ASP A 394 -2.85 3.62 -19.55
CA ASP A 394 -2.33 2.93 -20.73
C ASP A 394 -0.90 2.45 -20.47
N PRO A 395 -0.65 1.12 -20.43
CA PRO A 395 0.67 0.58 -20.10
C PRO A 395 1.75 0.92 -21.12
N ARG A 396 1.39 1.37 -22.32
CA ARG A 396 2.31 1.80 -23.37
C ARG A 396 2.96 3.16 -23.09
N THR A 397 2.26 4.03 -22.33
CA THR A 397 2.66 5.45 -22.19
C THR A 397 2.53 6.02 -20.78
N GLY A 398 1.80 5.35 -19.88
CA GLY A 398 1.42 5.91 -18.59
C GLY A 398 0.29 6.94 -18.68
N GLU A 399 -0.41 7.09 -19.84
CA GLU A 399 -1.57 7.98 -19.92
C GLU A 399 -2.69 7.50 -18.99
N ILE A 400 -3.10 8.33 -18.03
CA ILE A 400 -4.24 8.04 -17.17
C ILE A 400 -5.51 8.18 -18.01
N LEU A 401 -6.34 7.14 -18.03
CA LEU A 401 -7.56 7.05 -18.83
C LEU A 401 -8.81 7.37 -18.01
N ASN A 402 -8.81 6.94 -16.74
CA ASN A 402 -9.90 7.15 -15.80
C ASN A 402 -9.38 7.06 -14.36
N ALA A 403 -10.10 7.67 -13.42
CA ALA A 403 -9.82 7.58 -12.00
C ALA A 403 -11.10 7.70 -11.18
N ASP A 404 -11.47 6.65 -10.45
CA ASP A 404 -12.61 6.62 -9.54
C ASP A 404 -12.12 6.61 -8.10
N ILE A 405 -12.35 7.72 -7.38
CA ILE A 405 -11.96 7.84 -5.97
C ILE A 405 -13.02 7.17 -5.10
N GLN A 406 -12.59 6.25 -4.25
CA GLN A 406 -13.44 5.59 -3.27
C GLN A 406 -13.40 6.36 -1.96
N PHE A 407 -14.53 6.94 -1.56
CA PHE A 407 -14.66 7.76 -0.39
C PHE A 407 -15.62 7.11 0.60
N TYR A 408 -15.08 6.41 1.59
CA TYR A 408 -15.88 5.66 2.57
C TYR A 408 -16.47 6.60 3.62
N HIS A 409 -17.72 6.37 4.02
CA HIS A 409 -18.44 7.25 4.96
C HIS A 409 -17.66 7.50 6.26
N ASN A 410 -17.05 6.45 6.82
CA ASN A 410 -16.31 6.56 8.08
C ASN A 410 -14.91 7.20 7.95
N VAL A 411 -14.53 7.70 6.79
CA VAL A 411 -13.36 8.61 6.68
C VAL A 411 -13.54 9.85 7.56
N MET A 412 -14.80 10.26 7.82
CA MET A 412 -15.12 11.36 8.75
C MET A 412 -14.70 11.03 10.19
N VAL A 413 -14.84 9.77 10.62
CA VAL A 413 -14.37 9.31 11.94
C VAL A 413 -12.85 9.40 12.00
N LEU A 414 -12.16 8.90 10.97
CA LEU A 414 -10.70 8.94 10.88
C LEU A 414 -10.16 10.38 10.93
N ALA A 415 -10.72 11.27 10.11
CA ALA A 415 -10.32 12.67 10.06
C ALA A 415 -10.58 13.42 11.37
N ARG A 416 -11.74 13.16 12.03
CA ARG A 416 -12.07 13.64 13.37
C ARG A 416 -11.01 13.21 14.39
N ASP A 417 -10.70 11.92 14.42
CA ASP A 417 -9.83 11.32 15.44
C ASP A 417 -8.39 11.83 15.31
N TRP A 418 -7.88 11.95 14.09
CA TRP A 418 -6.57 12.55 13.85
C TRP A 418 -6.54 14.02 14.26
N TYR A 419 -7.53 14.81 13.83
CA TYR A 419 -7.58 16.23 14.15
C TYR A 419 -7.69 16.45 15.68
N PHE A 420 -8.58 15.72 16.33
CA PHE A 420 -8.78 15.82 17.77
C PHE A 420 -7.52 15.45 18.56
N THR A 421 -6.86 14.34 18.22
CA THR A 421 -5.69 13.84 18.97
C THR A 421 -4.42 14.65 18.70
N GLN A 422 -4.25 15.21 17.51
CA GLN A 422 -3.04 15.93 17.14
C GLN A 422 -3.12 17.44 17.46
N VAL A 423 -4.21 18.09 17.08
CA VAL A 423 -4.34 19.55 17.15
C VAL A 423 -5.62 20.06 17.83
N GLY A 424 -6.46 19.18 18.34
CA GLY A 424 -7.69 19.57 19.05
C GLY A 424 -7.46 20.61 20.17
N PRO A 425 -6.37 20.54 20.95
CA PRO A 425 -6.05 21.57 21.94
C PRO A 425 -5.81 22.99 21.36
N LEU A 426 -5.52 23.07 20.06
CA LEU A 426 -5.18 24.32 19.36
C LEU A 426 -6.37 24.96 18.63
N ASP A 427 -7.47 24.21 18.46
CA ASP A 427 -8.68 24.70 17.78
C ASP A 427 -9.90 24.65 18.72
N PRO A 428 -10.46 25.80 19.11
CA PRO A 428 -11.66 25.82 19.95
C PRO A 428 -12.85 25.04 19.38
N ARG A 429 -12.94 24.88 18.05
CA ARG A 429 -14.02 24.13 17.37
C ARG A 429 -13.93 22.62 17.64
N ALA A 430 -12.73 22.11 17.95
CA ALA A 430 -12.49 20.69 18.21
C ALA A 430 -12.66 20.32 19.70
N GLN A 431 -12.92 21.26 20.59
CA GLN A 431 -13.00 20.99 22.03
C GLN A 431 -14.34 20.38 22.48
N LYS A 432 -15.29 20.18 21.55
CA LYS A 432 -16.58 19.56 21.80
C LYS A 432 -17.04 18.78 20.55
N LEU A 433 -17.44 17.54 20.73
CA LEU A 433 -17.88 16.68 19.63
C LEU A 433 -19.41 16.59 19.55
N PRO A 434 -19.98 16.42 18.33
CA PRO A 434 -19.29 16.31 17.04
C PRO A 434 -18.65 17.62 16.59
N LEU A 435 -17.65 17.54 15.72
CA LEU A 435 -17.04 18.72 15.09
C LEU A 435 -18.10 19.52 14.29
N PRO A 436 -18.00 20.87 14.24
CA PRO A 436 -18.85 21.68 13.37
C PRO A 436 -18.72 21.29 11.89
N ASP A 437 -19.80 21.46 11.12
CA ASP A 437 -19.86 21.08 9.70
C ASP A 437 -18.80 21.81 8.84
N ASP A 438 -18.46 23.06 9.15
CA ASP A 438 -17.42 23.81 8.45
C ASP A 438 -16.02 23.21 8.67
N LEU A 439 -15.71 22.80 9.90
CA LEU A 439 -14.44 22.12 10.18
C LEU A 439 -14.40 20.73 9.54
N MET A 440 -15.45 19.92 9.70
CA MET A 440 -15.52 18.59 9.06
C MET A 440 -15.44 18.72 7.54
N GLY A 441 -16.10 19.68 6.93
CA GLY A 441 -16.03 19.98 5.50
C GLY A 441 -14.58 20.29 5.06
N ARG A 442 -13.85 21.11 5.83
CA ARG A 442 -12.44 21.42 5.53
C ARG A 442 -11.53 20.18 5.66
N LEU A 443 -11.83 19.28 6.61
CA LEU A 443 -11.09 18.01 6.74
C LEU A 443 -11.36 17.08 5.54
N LEU A 444 -12.62 17.03 5.05
CA LEU A 444 -12.97 16.26 3.85
C LEU A 444 -12.32 16.84 2.59
N GLU A 445 -12.27 18.17 2.45
CA GLU A 445 -11.53 18.87 1.38
C GLU A 445 -10.06 18.43 1.34
N TYR A 446 -9.39 18.41 2.50
CA TYR A 446 -8.00 17.94 2.62
C TYR A 446 -7.85 16.48 2.14
N VAL A 447 -8.71 15.57 2.59
CA VAL A 447 -8.65 14.16 2.19
C VAL A 447 -8.88 14.01 0.68
N VAL A 448 -9.88 14.69 0.12
CA VAL A 448 -10.14 14.65 -1.33
C VAL A 448 -8.96 15.19 -2.12
N ALA A 449 -8.37 16.31 -1.70
CA ALA A 449 -7.21 16.87 -2.39
C ALA A 449 -6.01 15.89 -2.39
N HIS A 450 -5.81 15.13 -1.29
CA HIS A 450 -4.81 14.06 -1.21
C HIS A 450 -5.12 12.93 -2.20
N GLU A 451 -6.35 12.39 -2.20
CA GLU A 451 -6.74 11.28 -3.10
C GLU A 451 -6.69 11.72 -4.58
N VAL A 452 -7.07 12.95 -4.89
CA VAL A 452 -6.89 13.53 -6.22
C VAL A 452 -5.42 13.53 -6.63
N GLY A 453 -4.50 13.83 -5.72
CA GLY A 453 -3.06 13.76 -5.99
C GLY A 453 -2.63 12.38 -6.51
N HIS A 454 -3.13 11.29 -5.91
CA HIS A 454 -2.88 9.93 -6.42
C HIS A 454 -3.42 9.74 -7.83
N THR A 455 -4.59 10.28 -8.12
CA THR A 455 -5.20 10.18 -9.45
C THR A 455 -4.58 11.13 -10.48
N LEU A 456 -3.71 12.03 -10.07
CA LEU A 456 -2.83 12.82 -10.94
C LEU A 456 -1.47 12.13 -11.19
N GLY A 457 -1.27 10.95 -10.63
CA GLY A 457 -0.08 10.12 -10.78
C GLY A 457 0.92 10.20 -9.63
N PHE A 458 0.66 10.96 -8.55
CA PHE A 458 1.60 11.14 -7.44
C PHE A 458 1.59 9.96 -6.46
N GLN A 459 2.77 9.52 -6.08
CA GLN A 459 3.00 8.66 -4.91
C GLN A 459 3.02 9.49 -3.63
N HIS A 460 2.90 8.84 -2.47
CA HIS A 460 3.17 9.49 -1.20
C HIS A 460 4.61 10.04 -1.15
N ASN A 461 4.78 11.26 -0.65
CA ASN A 461 6.08 11.83 -0.32
C ASN A 461 6.28 11.91 1.20
N MET A 462 6.67 10.79 1.82
CA MET A 462 6.83 10.67 3.27
C MET A 462 7.97 11.54 3.82
N LYS A 463 8.90 11.99 2.96
CA LYS A 463 10.03 12.83 3.34
C LYS A 463 9.67 14.31 3.47
N ALA A 464 8.57 14.75 2.85
CA ALA A 464 8.30 16.16 2.64
C ALA A 464 8.37 16.99 3.92
N SER A 465 7.62 16.63 4.96
CA SER A 465 7.57 17.40 6.22
C SER A 465 8.90 17.45 6.97
N SER A 466 9.73 16.42 6.83
CA SER A 466 11.02 16.34 7.49
C SER A 466 12.07 17.28 6.88
N GLU A 467 11.88 17.74 5.66
CA GLU A 467 12.79 18.65 4.95
C GLU A 467 12.54 20.14 5.29
N TYR A 468 11.51 20.44 6.06
CA TYR A 468 11.35 21.78 6.64
C TYR A 468 12.12 21.91 7.94
N PRO A 469 12.76 23.08 8.21
CA PRO A 469 13.38 23.35 9.51
C PRO A 469 12.35 23.27 10.63
N PHE A 470 12.68 22.56 11.72
CA PHE A 470 11.79 22.35 12.86
C PHE A 470 11.21 23.65 13.43
N GLU A 471 12.04 24.68 13.55
CA GLU A 471 11.61 25.98 14.08
C GLU A 471 10.63 26.70 13.13
N LYS A 472 10.67 26.37 11.84
CA LYS A 472 9.79 27.00 10.83
C LYS A 472 8.37 26.41 10.83
N ILE A 473 8.21 25.14 11.11
CA ILE A 473 6.86 24.53 11.22
C ILE A 473 6.09 25.00 12.47
N ARG A 474 6.75 25.78 13.35
CA ARG A 474 6.18 26.48 14.49
C ARG A 474 6.06 28.00 14.31
N ASP A 475 6.63 28.55 13.23
CA ASP A 475 6.55 29.97 12.89
C ASP A 475 5.24 30.25 12.14
N LYS A 476 4.30 30.97 12.77
CA LYS A 476 2.98 31.23 12.19
C LYS A 476 3.03 31.90 10.81
N GLN A 477 4.01 32.76 10.55
CA GLN A 477 4.13 33.45 9.26
C GLN A 477 4.66 32.53 8.17
N TRP A 478 5.62 31.67 8.52
CA TRP A 478 6.10 30.63 7.62
C TRP A 478 4.98 29.64 7.28
N VAL A 479 4.31 29.09 8.31
CA VAL A 479 3.24 28.09 8.10
C VAL A 479 2.07 28.66 7.30
N HIS A 480 1.72 29.95 7.55
CA HIS A 480 0.71 30.63 6.71
C HIS A 480 1.11 30.67 5.23
N THR A 481 2.39 30.87 4.91
CA THR A 481 2.88 31.00 3.52
C THR A 481 3.21 29.64 2.91
N MET A 482 3.98 28.79 3.61
CA MET A 482 4.59 27.56 3.10
C MET A 482 3.85 26.26 3.51
N GLY A 483 2.91 26.34 4.47
CA GLY A 483 2.38 25.16 5.14
C GLY A 483 3.35 24.60 6.18
N HIS A 484 2.93 23.57 6.91
CA HIS A 484 3.79 22.81 7.81
C HIS A 484 4.43 21.59 7.11
N THR A 485 3.97 21.26 5.92
CA THR A 485 4.56 20.29 4.99
C THR A 485 4.60 20.88 3.58
N PRO A 486 5.64 20.60 2.78
CA PRO A 486 5.70 21.04 1.39
C PRO A 486 4.85 20.22 0.42
N SER A 487 4.23 19.12 0.86
CA SER A 487 3.40 18.25 0.03
C SER A 487 2.14 17.78 0.74
N ILE A 488 1.00 17.85 0.04
CA ILE A 488 -0.24 17.22 0.49
C ILE A 488 -0.16 15.68 0.40
N MET A 489 0.77 15.16 -0.39
CA MET A 489 1.02 13.71 -0.54
C MET A 489 1.84 13.11 0.60
N ASP A 490 2.25 13.93 1.57
CA ASP A 490 2.85 13.48 2.82
C ASP A 490 1.75 12.98 3.78
N TYR A 491 2.09 12.00 4.61
CA TYR A 491 1.26 11.63 5.75
C TYR A 491 1.54 12.50 6.98
N SER A 492 2.00 13.73 6.78
CA SER A 492 2.23 14.70 7.87
C SER A 492 1.01 14.89 8.77
N ARG A 493 -0.18 14.58 8.27
CA ARG A 493 -1.44 14.79 8.97
C ARG A 493 -1.57 16.27 9.38
N PHE A 494 -1.88 16.54 10.63
CA PHE A 494 -2.01 17.91 11.13
C PHE A 494 -0.73 18.35 11.84
N ASN A 495 -0.51 19.65 11.97
CA ASN A 495 0.71 20.18 12.61
C ASN A 495 0.71 19.94 14.15
N TYR A 496 0.90 18.69 14.54
CA TYR A 496 0.88 18.26 15.95
C TYR A 496 2.05 18.82 16.78
N VAL A 497 3.08 19.36 16.13
CA VAL A 497 4.23 20.01 16.75
C VAL A 497 3.86 21.41 17.26
N ALA A 498 2.90 22.07 16.63
CA ALA A 498 2.43 23.40 17.03
C ALA A 498 1.96 23.41 18.48
N GLN A 499 2.17 24.55 19.15
CA GLN A 499 1.77 24.77 20.53
C GLN A 499 0.86 26.00 20.63
N PRO A 500 0.02 26.15 21.68
CA PRO A 500 -0.86 27.32 21.83
C PRO A 500 -0.11 28.67 21.77
N GLU A 501 1.11 28.70 22.32
CA GLU A 501 1.97 29.88 22.34
C GLU A 501 2.51 30.30 20.97
N ASP A 502 2.52 29.39 19.97
CA ASP A 502 2.96 29.69 18.60
C ASP A 502 1.95 30.56 17.84
N GLY A 503 0.67 30.54 18.27
CA GLY A 503 -0.39 31.39 17.71
C GLY A 503 -0.69 31.09 16.23
N ILE A 504 -0.51 29.85 15.79
CA ILE A 504 -0.84 29.37 14.45
C ILE A 504 -2.35 29.31 14.31
N ALA A 505 -2.90 29.83 13.22
CA ALA A 505 -4.33 29.76 12.94
C ALA A 505 -4.79 28.31 12.70
N PRO A 506 -5.99 27.90 13.15
CA PRO A 506 -6.48 26.53 12.96
C PRO A 506 -6.47 26.06 11.50
N GLU A 507 -6.75 26.93 10.55
CA GLU A 507 -6.71 26.64 9.11
C GLU A 507 -5.31 26.27 8.61
N ASP A 508 -4.27 26.84 9.24
CA ASP A 508 -2.87 26.61 8.91
C ASP A 508 -2.30 25.33 9.57
N LEU A 509 -3.07 24.68 10.45
CA LEU A 509 -2.74 23.36 11.03
C LEU A 509 -3.05 22.20 10.07
N ILE A 510 -3.80 22.48 8.99
CA ILE A 510 -4.27 21.48 8.00
C ILE A 510 -3.37 21.54 6.77
N PRO A 511 -2.91 20.39 6.21
CA PRO A 511 -2.13 20.40 4.97
C PRO A 511 -2.89 20.97 3.77
N ARG A 512 -2.14 21.44 2.79
CA ARG A 512 -2.65 21.96 1.50
C ARG A 512 -1.67 21.64 0.39
N ILE A 513 -2.04 21.90 -0.86
CA ILE A 513 -1.13 21.84 -2.01
C ILE A 513 0.09 22.70 -1.71
N GLY A 514 1.25 22.08 -1.62
CA GLY A 514 2.48 22.71 -1.17
C GLY A 514 3.51 22.92 -2.29
N PRO A 515 4.67 23.53 -1.96
CA PRO A 515 5.72 23.80 -2.93
C PRO A 515 6.25 22.58 -3.69
N TYR A 516 6.30 21.40 -3.04
CA TYR A 516 6.67 20.16 -3.71
C TYR A 516 5.63 19.76 -4.76
N ASP A 517 4.35 19.78 -4.39
CA ASP A 517 3.24 19.40 -5.28
C ASP A 517 3.21 20.28 -6.53
N ILE A 518 3.40 21.59 -6.34
CA ILE A 518 3.49 22.56 -7.42
C ILE A 518 4.67 22.27 -8.34
N TRP A 519 5.85 22.03 -7.77
CA TRP A 519 7.06 21.72 -8.54
C TRP A 519 6.95 20.36 -9.24
N ALA A 520 6.44 19.33 -8.60
CA ALA A 520 6.26 18.01 -9.18
C ALA A 520 5.21 18.02 -10.31
N THR A 521 4.13 18.80 -10.16
CA THR A 521 3.14 19.04 -11.23
C THR A 521 3.77 19.74 -12.43
N LYS A 522 4.59 20.78 -12.19
CA LYS A 522 5.36 21.43 -13.25
C LYS A 522 6.28 20.43 -13.96
N TRP A 523 7.02 19.64 -13.23
CA TRP A 523 7.93 18.63 -13.78
C TRP A 523 7.18 17.59 -14.62
N GLY A 524 6.02 17.10 -14.15
CA GLY A 524 5.26 16.05 -14.83
C GLY A 524 4.42 16.54 -16.01
N TYR A 525 3.88 17.76 -15.96
CA TYR A 525 2.85 18.22 -16.89
C TYR A 525 3.28 19.35 -17.83
N THR A 526 4.36 20.13 -17.53
CA THR A 526 4.81 21.18 -18.44
C THR A 526 5.36 20.57 -19.74
N PRO A 527 4.84 20.97 -20.93
CA PRO A 527 5.40 20.53 -22.19
C PRO A 527 6.84 21.03 -22.35
N VAL A 528 7.77 20.18 -22.81
CA VAL A 528 9.14 20.57 -23.12
C VAL A 528 9.19 21.01 -24.59
N PRO A 529 9.45 22.31 -24.89
CA PRO A 529 9.38 22.81 -26.26
C PRO A 529 10.38 22.12 -27.18
N GLY A 530 9.90 21.66 -28.35
CA GLY A 530 10.73 21.03 -29.37
C GLY A 530 11.03 19.55 -29.17
N ALA A 531 10.82 18.98 -27.99
CA ALA A 531 11.01 17.55 -27.73
C ALA A 531 9.92 16.72 -28.43
N LYS A 532 10.34 15.68 -29.15
CA LYS A 532 9.48 14.73 -29.89
C LYS A 532 9.55 13.31 -29.33
N THR A 533 10.51 13.06 -28.47
CA THR A 533 10.73 11.76 -27.81
C THR A 533 10.98 11.94 -26.31
N PRO A 534 10.75 10.90 -25.50
CA PRO A 534 11.02 10.96 -24.06
C PRO A 534 12.49 11.26 -23.73
N ASP A 535 13.41 10.77 -24.54
CA ASP A 535 14.86 11.01 -24.33
C ASP A 535 15.26 12.46 -24.64
N GLU A 536 14.57 13.13 -25.57
CA GLU A 536 14.80 14.57 -25.86
C GLU A 536 14.32 15.48 -24.71
N GLU A 537 13.34 15.04 -23.88
CA GLU A 537 12.92 15.77 -22.67
C GLU A 537 13.94 15.66 -21.54
N ARG A 538 14.70 14.55 -21.47
CA ARG A 538 15.56 14.18 -20.34
C ARG A 538 16.52 15.28 -19.86
N PRO A 539 17.25 16.04 -20.71
CA PRO A 539 18.14 17.10 -20.22
C PRO A 539 17.41 18.20 -19.45
N THR A 540 16.23 18.61 -19.94
CA THR A 540 15.40 19.64 -19.29
C THR A 540 14.83 19.14 -17.97
N LEU A 541 14.27 17.92 -17.95
CA LEU A 541 13.71 17.29 -16.76
C LEU A 541 14.78 17.04 -15.69
N HIS A 542 15.98 16.62 -16.09
CA HIS A 542 17.12 16.48 -15.20
C HIS A 542 17.52 17.80 -14.55
N LYS A 543 17.53 18.90 -15.32
CA LYS A 543 17.81 20.25 -14.79
C LYS A 543 16.77 20.66 -13.75
N TRP A 544 15.48 20.41 -14.00
CA TRP A 544 14.43 20.72 -13.04
C TRP A 544 14.52 19.84 -11.78
N ALA A 545 14.81 18.54 -11.94
CA ALA A 545 14.98 17.64 -10.80
C ALA A 545 16.16 18.02 -9.89
N LYS A 546 17.21 18.68 -10.45
CA LYS A 546 18.34 19.19 -9.65
C LYS A 546 18.00 20.37 -8.74
N GLU A 547 16.84 21.04 -8.90
CA GLU A 547 16.44 22.13 -8.01
C GLU A 547 16.34 21.69 -6.54
N GLN A 548 16.14 20.39 -6.27
CA GLN A 548 16.15 19.82 -4.92
C GLN A 548 17.50 19.95 -4.19
N ASP A 549 18.62 20.21 -4.89
CA ASP A 549 19.92 20.39 -4.25
C ASP A 549 19.97 21.72 -3.47
N ASP A 550 19.34 22.76 -4.02
CA ASP A 550 19.25 24.09 -3.41
C ASP A 550 17.99 24.28 -2.55
N LYS A 551 16.96 23.44 -2.78
CA LYS A 551 15.65 23.50 -2.11
C LYS A 551 15.31 22.14 -1.51
N PRO A 552 15.78 21.82 -0.29
CA PRO A 552 15.58 20.50 0.33
C PRO A 552 14.13 20.05 0.37
N TRP A 553 13.18 20.96 0.53
CA TRP A 553 11.73 20.66 0.55
C TRP A 553 11.15 20.19 -0.79
N LEU A 554 11.97 20.09 -1.86
CA LEU A 554 11.62 19.45 -3.13
C LEU A 554 12.09 17.99 -3.21
N ARG A 555 12.70 17.44 -2.15
CA ARG A 555 13.13 16.05 -2.10
C ARG A 555 11.94 15.12 -1.96
N PHE A 556 12.13 13.93 -2.49
CA PHE A 556 11.11 12.89 -2.52
C PHE A 556 11.61 11.59 -1.90
N SER A 557 10.72 10.95 -1.13
CA SER A 557 10.80 9.53 -0.78
C SER A 557 9.41 8.99 -0.47
N THR A 558 9.09 7.80 -0.99
CA THR A 558 7.84 7.10 -0.65
C THR A 558 8.00 6.13 0.51
N ALA A 559 9.01 6.34 1.37
CA ALA A 559 9.52 5.45 2.40
C ALA A 559 10.12 4.14 1.83
N ASN A 560 11.36 3.86 2.17
CA ASN A 560 11.96 2.60 1.74
C ASN A 560 11.49 1.44 2.63
N ALA A 561 11.39 0.23 2.04
CA ALA A 561 10.98 -0.98 2.75
C ALA A 561 11.92 -1.35 3.93
N ALA A 562 13.12 -0.82 3.96
CA ALA A 562 14.10 -1.05 5.04
C ALA A 562 13.82 -0.18 6.29
N GLY A 563 12.96 0.87 6.19
CA GLY A 563 12.65 1.77 7.29
C GLY A 563 13.91 2.33 7.96
N SER A 564 14.84 2.85 7.14
CA SER A 564 16.16 3.27 7.61
C SER A 564 16.35 4.77 7.68
N ASP A 565 15.47 5.55 7.07
CA ASP A 565 15.55 7.01 7.06
C ASP A 565 14.57 7.60 8.08
N PRO A 566 15.04 8.32 9.11
CA PRO A 566 14.16 8.99 10.06
C PRO A 566 13.38 10.16 9.44
N GLY A 567 13.69 10.57 8.22
CA GLY A 567 12.95 11.55 7.45
C GLY A 567 11.75 10.99 6.70
N ASP A 568 11.60 9.67 6.61
CA ASP A 568 10.48 9.01 5.91
C ASP A 568 9.31 8.65 6.85
N GLU A 569 9.07 9.46 7.87
CA GLU A 569 8.03 9.22 8.88
C GLU A 569 6.64 9.66 8.42
N THR A 570 5.63 9.09 9.06
CA THR A 570 4.22 9.31 8.72
C THR A 570 3.60 10.52 9.43
N GLU A 571 4.37 11.49 9.88
CA GLU A 571 3.89 12.72 10.52
C GLU A 571 4.92 13.84 10.38
N ALA A 572 4.51 15.08 10.68
CA ALA A 572 5.38 16.24 10.57
C ALA A 572 6.52 16.22 11.60
N VAL A 573 7.73 16.00 11.14
CA VAL A 573 8.94 15.92 12.00
C VAL A 573 10.06 16.83 11.50
N GLY A 574 9.84 18.09 11.39
CA GLY A 574 10.82 19.06 10.88
C GLY A 574 12.28 18.73 11.24
N ASP A 575 13.20 18.91 10.30
CA ASP A 575 14.62 18.50 10.40
C ASP A 575 14.85 17.00 10.60
N ALA A 576 13.85 16.14 10.31
CA ALA A 576 13.85 14.72 10.69
C ALA A 576 14.14 14.50 12.19
N ASP A 577 13.76 15.46 13.05
CA ASP A 577 14.02 15.45 14.48
C ASP A 577 12.82 14.96 15.30
N ALA A 578 12.55 13.66 15.22
CA ALA A 578 11.45 13.04 15.93
C ALA A 578 11.54 13.18 17.47
N VAL A 579 12.71 13.43 18.06
CA VAL A 579 12.85 13.68 19.50
C VAL A 579 12.21 15.02 19.87
N LYS A 580 12.53 16.09 19.13
CA LYS A 580 11.89 17.40 19.34
C LYS A 580 10.40 17.37 19.04
N ALA A 581 10.03 16.77 17.88
CA ALA A 581 8.64 16.69 17.45
C ALA A 581 7.78 15.94 18.47
N THR A 582 8.17 14.73 18.87
CA THR A 582 7.46 13.92 19.88
C THR A 582 7.43 14.58 21.26
N THR A 583 8.47 15.34 21.63
CA THR A 583 8.45 16.12 22.89
C THR A 583 7.27 17.10 22.92
N LEU A 584 6.96 17.75 21.80
CA LEU A 584 5.85 18.68 21.70
C LEU A 584 4.51 17.98 21.46
N GLY A 585 4.50 16.90 20.68
CA GLY A 585 3.33 16.04 20.47
C GLY A 585 2.80 15.47 21.79
N VAL A 586 3.67 14.93 22.64
CA VAL A 586 3.29 14.45 23.99
C VAL A 586 2.68 15.55 24.85
N LYS A 587 3.16 16.81 24.75
CA LYS A 587 2.51 17.94 25.46
C LYS A 587 1.08 18.17 24.98
N ASN A 588 0.85 18.05 23.66
CA ASN A 588 -0.51 18.15 23.11
C ASN A 588 -1.37 16.95 23.55
N LEU A 589 -0.85 15.73 23.53
CA LEU A 589 -1.58 14.55 24.02
C LEU A 589 -1.94 14.64 25.50
N GLN A 590 -1.09 15.26 26.34
CA GLN A 590 -1.42 15.55 27.74
C GLN A 590 -2.57 16.57 27.88
N ARG A 591 -2.72 17.50 26.93
CA ARG A 591 -3.88 18.40 26.85
C ARG A 591 -5.12 17.64 26.36
N VAL A 592 -4.95 16.81 25.32
CA VAL A 592 -6.03 15.93 24.81
C VAL A 592 -6.58 15.04 25.93
N ALA A 593 -5.74 14.43 26.76
CA ALA A 593 -6.18 13.61 27.90
C ALA A 593 -7.16 14.36 28.81
N LYS A 594 -6.92 15.66 29.04
CA LYS A 594 -7.81 16.51 29.86
C LYS A 594 -9.08 16.94 29.12
N MET A 595 -9.07 16.88 27.79
CA MET A 595 -10.21 17.25 26.94
C MET A 595 -11.18 16.09 26.71
N LEU A 596 -10.74 14.83 26.87
CA LEU A 596 -11.56 13.65 26.54
C LEU A 596 -12.96 13.71 27.18
N MET A 597 -13.05 13.84 28.49
CA MET A 597 -14.33 13.89 29.20
C MET A 597 -15.21 15.09 28.77
N PRO A 598 -14.74 16.35 28.80
CA PRO A 598 -15.59 17.48 28.41
C PRO A 598 -15.95 17.48 26.91
N ALA A 599 -15.17 16.88 26.06
CA ALA A 599 -15.45 16.81 24.62
C ALA A 599 -16.50 15.77 24.25
N THR A 600 -16.53 14.62 24.93
CA THR A 600 -17.36 13.45 24.57
C THR A 600 -18.55 13.24 25.51
N ALA A 601 -18.38 13.40 26.81
CA ALA A 601 -19.37 13.04 27.82
C ALA A 601 -20.26 14.23 28.26
N TRP A 602 -20.84 14.95 27.31
CA TRP A 602 -21.64 16.16 27.61
C TRP A 602 -23.13 16.03 27.25
N LYS A 603 -23.51 15.03 26.44
CA LYS A 603 -24.91 14.80 26.08
C LYS A 603 -25.53 13.80 27.05
N GLU A 604 -26.58 14.26 27.78
CA GLU A 604 -27.34 13.39 28.68
C GLU A 604 -28.00 12.24 27.90
N GLY A 605 -27.87 10.99 28.42
CA GLY A 605 -28.44 9.79 27.85
C GLY A 605 -27.56 9.06 26.82
N GLU A 606 -26.42 9.61 26.41
CA GLU A 606 -25.45 8.92 25.55
C GLU A 606 -24.55 7.97 26.37
N THR A 607 -23.98 6.95 25.68
CA THR A 607 -23.01 6.04 26.28
C THR A 607 -21.60 6.65 26.30
N TYR A 608 -20.65 5.98 26.97
CA TYR A 608 -19.23 6.38 26.98
C TYR A 608 -18.42 5.74 25.83
N ASP A 609 -19.06 5.24 24.77
CA ASP A 609 -18.37 4.57 23.67
C ASP A 609 -17.40 5.50 22.91
N GLU A 610 -17.83 6.75 22.64
CA GLU A 610 -16.96 7.76 22.00
C GLU A 610 -15.76 8.15 22.89
N LEU A 611 -15.97 8.22 24.21
CA LEU A 611 -14.87 8.43 25.15
C LEU A 611 -13.87 7.27 25.12
N SER A 612 -14.35 6.03 25.10
CA SER A 612 -13.53 4.82 25.03
C SER A 612 -12.71 4.76 23.73
N GLU A 613 -13.36 5.09 22.60
CA GLU A 613 -12.70 5.14 21.29
C GLU A 613 -11.57 6.17 21.28
N LEU A 614 -11.85 7.42 21.61
CA LEU A 614 -10.85 8.49 21.58
C LEU A 614 -9.72 8.31 22.60
N TYR A 615 -10.01 7.73 23.76
CA TYR A 615 -8.98 7.33 24.70
C TYR A 615 -8.02 6.31 24.07
N GLY A 616 -8.55 5.33 23.34
CA GLY A 616 -7.74 4.38 22.57
C GLY A 616 -6.93 5.05 21.45
N ARG A 617 -7.53 6.00 20.72
CA ARG A 617 -6.85 6.77 19.66
C ARG A 617 -5.69 7.62 20.21
N MET A 618 -5.87 8.25 21.36
CA MET A 618 -4.81 9.00 22.05
C MET A 618 -3.61 8.11 22.41
N ILE A 619 -3.83 6.90 22.90
CA ILE A 619 -2.75 5.94 23.20
C ILE A 619 -2.06 5.50 21.91
N ASN A 620 -2.82 5.23 20.84
CA ASN A 620 -2.27 4.85 19.54
C ASN A 620 -1.40 5.98 18.95
N GLN A 621 -1.84 7.25 19.07
CA GLN A 621 -1.06 8.40 18.63
C GLN A 621 0.26 8.52 19.42
N TRP A 622 0.23 8.38 20.74
CA TRP A 622 1.45 8.34 21.56
C TRP A 622 2.40 7.21 21.14
N GLN A 623 1.87 6.01 20.89
CA GLN A 623 2.68 4.88 20.43
C GLN A 623 3.33 5.18 19.07
N LEU A 624 2.60 5.80 18.14
CA LEU A 624 3.09 6.19 16.83
C LEU A 624 4.25 7.18 16.94
N GLU A 625 4.07 8.25 17.70
CA GLU A 625 5.11 9.26 17.94
C GLU A 625 6.38 8.68 18.60
N MET A 626 6.23 7.73 19.55
CA MET A 626 7.38 7.02 20.12
C MET A 626 8.10 6.15 19.08
N ASN A 627 7.34 5.55 18.14
CA ASN A 627 7.93 4.76 17.06
C ASN A 627 8.73 5.62 16.07
N HIS A 628 8.32 6.87 15.80
CA HIS A 628 9.13 7.79 14.99
C HIS A 628 10.53 7.97 15.58
N VAL A 629 10.62 8.13 16.90
CA VAL A 629 11.92 8.24 17.59
C VAL A 629 12.77 6.98 17.41
N THR A 630 12.16 5.78 17.32
CA THR A 630 12.93 4.55 17.11
C THR A 630 13.66 4.54 15.76
N GLN A 631 13.16 5.26 14.73
CA GLN A 631 13.78 5.27 13.39
C GLN A 631 15.13 5.99 13.34
N ILE A 632 15.36 6.92 14.25
CA ILE A 632 16.66 7.61 14.39
C ILE A 632 17.81 6.61 14.68
N ILE A 633 17.49 5.52 15.40
CA ILE A 633 18.48 4.54 15.88
C ILE A 633 18.82 3.54 14.79
N GLY A 634 20.10 3.44 14.42
CA GLY A 634 20.58 2.69 13.26
C GLY A 634 20.10 3.30 11.93
N GLY A 635 19.76 4.60 11.92
CA GLY A 635 19.23 5.32 10.78
C GLY A 635 20.31 5.79 9.79
N PHE A 636 19.85 5.99 8.54
CA PHE A 636 20.59 6.69 7.48
C PHE A 636 19.67 7.74 6.88
N ASN A 637 20.14 8.99 6.80
CA ASN A 637 19.46 10.00 5.99
C ASN A 637 19.68 9.67 4.52
N SER A 638 18.64 9.70 3.71
CA SER A 638 18.70 9.38 2.28
C SER A 638 18.27 10.56 1.41
N GLN A 639 18.89 10.67 0.23
CA GLN A 639 18.47 11.59 -0.82
C GLN A 639 18.76 10.94 -2.17
N GLU A 640 17.73 10.74 -3.00
CA GLU A 640 17.93 10.24 -4.36
C GLU A 640 18.76 11.23 -5.18
N LYS A 641 19.79 10.71 -5.86
CA LYS A 641 20.73 11.48 -6.67
C LYS A 641 21.03 10.78 -7.99
N ALA A 642 21.19 11.56 -9.04
CA ALA A 642 21.72 11.10 -10.32
C ALA A 642 23.23 11.34 -10.42
N VAL A 643 23.90 10.63 -11.34
CA VAL A 643 25.32 10.85 -11.63
C VAL A 643 25.57 12.33 -11.99
N GLY A 644 26.58 12.92 -11.38
CA GLY A 644 26.94 14.35 -11.55
C GLY A 644 26.29 15.27 -10.48
N GLN A 645 25.54 14.75 -9.51
CA GLN A 645 25.16 15.48 -8.31
C GLN A 645 26.15 15.19 -7.17
N GLU A 646 26.47 16.20 -6.40
CA GLU A 646 27.40 16.09 -5.27
C GLU A 646 26.80 15.35 -4.07
N GLY A 647 27.66 14.75 -3.25
CA GLY A 647 27.30 14.07 -2.00
C GLY A 647 26.87 12.63 -2.21
N ARG A 648 26.61 11.95 -1.10
CA ARG A 648 26.18 10.54 -1.04
C ARG A 648 24.65 10.44 -1.07
N ILE A 649 24.14 9.31 -1.57
CA ILE A 649 22.70 8.98 -1.47
C ILE A 649 22.34 8.68 0.00
N PHE A 650 23.18 7.93 0.72
CA PHE A 650 22.99 7.59 2.12
C PHE A 650 24.07 8.20 3.00
N SER A 651 23.67 8.82 4.11
CA SER A 651 24.56 9.36 5.13
C SER A 651 24.14 8.90 6.51
N LEU A 652 25.11 8.63 7.38
CA LEU A 652 24.89 8.15 8.74
C LEU A 652 24.13 9.19 9.58
N VAL A 653 23.12 8.77 10.33
CA VAL A 653 22.57 9.60 11.40
C VAL A 653 23.63 9.74 12.52
N PRO A 654 23.98 10.96 12.95
CA PRO A 654 25.02 11.17 13.96
C PRO A 654 24.81 10.34 15.23
N LYS A 655 25.91 9.79 15.79
CA LYS A 655 25.91 8.96 17.01
C LYS A 655 25.17 9.62 18.16
N GLU A 656 25.41 10.91 18.35
CA GLU A 656 24.83 11.71 19.43
C GLU A 656 23.31 11.75 19.34
N ARG A 657 22.76 11.92 18.14
CA ARG A 657 21.31 11.89 17.90
C ARG A 657 20.71 10.50 18.16
N GLN A 658 21.43 9.44 17.79
CA GLN A 658 20.99 8.07 18.06
C GLN A 658 20.96 7.79 19.57
N ALA A 659 21.98 8.22 20.31
CA ALA A 659 22.06 8.08 21.76
C ALA A 659 20.96 8.90 22.48
N GLU A 660 20.69 10.13 22.00
CA GLU A 660 19.61 10.99 22.49
C GLU A 660 18.24 10.32 22.30
N ALA A 661 18.00 9.71 21.13
CA ALA A 661 16.77 9.00 20.84
C ALA A 661 16.53 7.81 21.78
N VAL A 662 17.58 7.01 22.06
CA VAL A 662 17.48 5.91 23.05
C VAL A 662 17.15 6.45 24.43
N LYS A 663 17.82 7.52 24.86
CA LYS A 663 17.55 8.14 26.16
C LYS A 663 16.12 8.69 26.24
N PHE A 664 15.66 9.35 25.19
CA PHE A 664 14.29 9.87 25.10
C PHE A 664 13.25 8.77 25.28
N LEU A 665 13.42 7.61 24.60
CA LEU A 665 12.51 6.47 24.71
C LEU A 665 12.51 5.87 26.14
N ILE A 666 13.67 5.81 26.78
CA ILE A 666 13.77 5.36 28.18
C ILE A 666 12.97 6.28 29.10
N ASP A 667 13.08 7.57 28.91
CA ASP A 667 12.46 8.58 29.78
C ASP A 667 10.94 8.73 29.51
N ASN A 668 10.48 8.53 28.27
CA ASN A 668 9.10 8.83 27.87
C ASN A 668 8.27 7.57 27.53
N ALA A 669 8.85 6.57 26.84
CA ALA A 669 8.11 5.38 26.46
C ALA A 669 8.13 4.29 27.56
N PHE A 670 9.26 4.11 28.26
CA PHE A 670 9.43 3.01 29.21
C PHE A 670 9.12 3.38 30.68
N ASN A 671 8.86 4.64 30.98
CA ASN A 671 8.26 5.04 32.23
C ASN A 671 6.74 4.76 32.25
N THR A 672 6.19 4.63 33.46
CA THR A 672 4.73 4.53 33.62
C THR A 672 4.10 5.88 33.23
N PRO A 673 3.22 5.93 32.22
CA PRO A 673 2.65 7.18 31.73
C PRO A 673 1.46 7.60 32.62
N LEU A 674 1.75 8.13 33.82
CA LEU A 674 0.74 8.47 34.84
C LEU A 674 -0.34 9.42 34.31
N TRP A 675 -0.02 10.30 33.35
CA TRP A 675 -0.97 11.24 32.76
C TRP A 675 -2.07 10.57 31.89
N MET A 676 -1.88 9.31 31.48
CA MET A 676 -2.89 8.49 30.81
C MET A 676 -3.83 7.76 31.78
N LEU A 677 -3.47 7.69 33.07
CA LEU A 677 -4.14 6.86 34.06
C LEU A 677 -5.16 7.67 34.87
N ASP A 678 -6.08 8.36 34.16
CA ASP A 678 -7.18 9.06 34.80
C ASP A 678 -8.25 8.06 35.25
N GLU A 679 -8.44 7.93 36.58
CA GLU A 679 -9.38 6.98 37.15
C GLU A 679 -10.83 7.29 36.77
N GLU A 680 -11.20 8.57 36.63
CA GLU A 680 -12.54 8.99 36.24
C GLU A 680 -12.88 8.56 34.81
N ILE A 681 -11.91 8.58 33.89
CA ILE A 681 -12.07 8.07 32.53
C ILE A 681 -12.11 6.55 32.56
N LEU A 682 -11.10 5.91 33.15
CA LEU A 682 -10.94 4.45 33.10
C LEU A 682 -12.13 3.72 33.69
N ARG A 683 -12.68 4.17 34.85
CA ARG A 683 -13.84 3.54 35.49
C ARG A 683 -15.15 3.72 34.72
N ARG A 684 -15.20 4.59 33.73
CA ARG A 684 -16.37 4.75 32.83
C ARG A 684 -16.30 3.91 31.57
N ILE A 685 -15.07 3.59 31.12
CA ILE A 685 -14.90 2.89 29.84
C ILE A 685 -14.60 1.40 30.02
N GLU A 686 -13.98 0.99 31.13
CA GLU A 686 -13.62 -0.42 31.35
C GLU A 686 -13.48 -0.76 32.84
N ALA A 687 -13.86 -1.99 33.18
CA ALA A 687 -13.66 -2.52 34.54
C ALA A 687 -12.22 -2.98 34.75
N VAL A 688 -11.61 -3.56 33.71
CA VAL A 688 -10.24 -4.09 33.65
C VAL A 688 -9.70 -3.86 32.22
N GLY A 689 -8.38 -3.76 32.05
CA GLY A 689 -7.75 -3.64 30.73
C GLY A 689 -6.75 -2.48 30.60
N ALA A 690 -6.82 -1.46 31.45
CA ALA A 690 -5.92 -0.32 31.43
C ALA A 690 -4.43 -0.75 31.50
N LEU A 691 -4.13 -1.76 32.34
CA LEU A 691 -2.78 -2.30 32.50
C LEU A 691 -2.29 -2.91 31.19
N ASP A 692 -3.13 -3.74 30.54
CA ASP A 692 -2.79 -4.42 29.31
C ASP A 692 -2.65 -3.43 28.14
N ARG A 693 -3.50 -2.41 28.08
CA ARG A 693 -3.49 -1.38 27.03
C ARG A 693 -2.17 -0.60 27.03
N ILE A 694 -1.73 -0.13 28.20
CA ILE A 694 -0.43 0.56 28.34
C ILE A 694 0.73 -0.41 28.10
N HIS A 695 0.64 -1.62 28.65
CA HIS A 695 1.66 -2.64 28.44
C HIS A 695 1.85 -2.97 26.95
N ASN A 696 0.76 -3.16 26.19
CA ASN A 696 0.81 -3.46 24.75
C ASN A 696 1.46 -2.30 23.96
N ALA A 697 1.11 -1.05 24.30
CA ALA A 697 1.72 0.13 23.66
C ALA A 697 3.23 0.21 23.93
N GLN A 698 3.67 0.02 25.18
CA GLN A 698 5.09 -0.01 25.56
C GLN A 698 5.84 -1.18 24.91
N GLN A 699 5.22 -2.36 24.89
CA GLN A 699 5.78 -3.55 24.22
C GLN A 699 5.97 -3.34 22.73
N SER A 700 5.04 -2.67 22.05
CA SER A 700 5.15 -2.34 20.63
C SER A 700 6.38 -1.47 20.36
N VAL A 701 6.58 -0.42 21.16
CA VAL A 701 7.77 0.46 21.06
C VAL A 701 9.06 -0.31 21.33
N LEU A 702 9.07 -1.16 22.37
CA LEU A 702 10.25 -1.98 22.70
C LEU A 702 10.56 -2.99 21.59
N THR A 703 9.54 -3.59 20.98
CA THR A 703 9.68 -4.52 19.85
C THR A 703 10.26 -3.81 18.63
N SER A 704 9.75 -2.62 18.31
CA SER A 704 10.29 -1.77 17.25
C SER A 704 11.76 -1.41 17.53
N LEU A 705 12.07 -1.00 18.75
CA LEU A 705 13.44 -0.63 19.17
C LEU A 705 14.42 -1.79 19.02
N LEU A 706 14.05 -2.99 19.45
CA LEU A 706 14.90 -4.19 19.41
C LEU A 706 14.76 -4.99 18.10
N ASN A 707 14.30 -4.37 17.01
CA ASN A 707 14.16 -5.04 15.72
C ASN A 707 15.51 -5.51 15.16
N SER A 708 15.59 -6.75 14.64
CA SER A 708 16.85 -7.34 14.14
C SER A 708 17.41 -6.60 12.91
N ALA A 709 16.55 -6.01 12.05
CA ALA A 709 17.02 -5.21 10.92
C ALA A 709 17.75 -3.93 11.40
N ARG A 710 17.25 -3.27 12.47
CA ARG A 710 17.95 -2.15 13.10
C ARG A 710 19.29 -2.59 13.68
N PHE A 711 19.31 -3.71 14.37
CA PHE A 711 20.55 -4.25 14.91
C PHE A 711 21.59 -4.54 13.80
N SER A 712 21.16 -5.13 12.68
CA SER A 712 22.03 -5.37 11.50
C SER A 712 22.60 -4.06 10.95
N ARG A 713 21.79 -2.98 10.88
CA ARG A 713 22.26 -1.66 10.46
C ARG A 713 23.31 -1.08 11.43
N LEU A 714 23.11 -1.22 12.76
CA LEU A 714 24.09 -0.79 13.76
C LEU A 714 25.42 -1.55 13.61
N MET A 715 25.39 -2.86 13.32
CA MET A 715 26.58 -3.67 13.04
C MET A 715 27.31 -3.21 11.80
N GLU A 716 26.57 -2.91 10.73
CA GLU A 716 27.13 -2.40 9.48
C GLU A 716 27.75 -1.02 9.68
N GLN A 717 27.09 -0.12 10.39
CA GLN A 717 27.62 1.19 10.77
C GLN A 717 28.92 1.06 11.59
N GLU A 718 28.97 0.16 12.59
CA GLU A 718 30.19 -0.10 13.35
C GLU A 718 31.35 -0.54 12.44
N THR A 719 31.06 -1.38 11.44
CA THR A 719 32.06 -1.92 10.51
C THR A 719 32.57 -0.87 9.51
N LEU A 720 31.69 -0.05 8.95
CA LEU A 720 32.01 0.91 7.89
C LEU A 720 32.45 2.28 8.40
N ASP A 721 31.83 2.75 9.50
CA ASP A 721 32.00 4.12 10.01
C ASP A 721 32.83 4.17 11.31
N GLY A 722 33.16 3.03 11.91
CA GLY A 722 34.07 2.88 13.04
C GLY A 722 33.71 3.72 14.25
N ALA A 723 34.56 4.69 14.61
CA ALA A 723 34.37 5.53 15.79
C ALA A 723 33.16 6.47 15.71
N SER A 724 32.69 6.80 14.50
CA SER A 724 31.51 7.65 14.27
C SER A 724 30.18 6.90 14.45
N ALA A 725 30.21 5.57 14.51
CA ALA A 725 29.01 4.75 14.67
C ALA A 725 28.53 4.69 16.12
N TYR A 726 27.21 4.59 16.30
CA TYR A 726 26.61 4.19 17.57
C TYR A 726 26.68 2.68 17.69
N ARG A 727 27.54 2.18 18.59
CA ARG A 727 27.88 0.76 18.61
C ARG A 727 26.75 -0.11 19.16
N PRO A 728 26.52 -1.33 18.60
CA PRO A 728 25.50 -2.28 19.07
C PRO A 728 25.61 -2.58 20.57
N VAL A 729 26.83 -2.70 21.11
CA VAL A 729 27.06 -2.96 22.53
C VAL A 729 26.65 -1.78 23.41
N GLU A 730 26.90 -0.54 22.98
CA GLU A 730 26.48 0.68 23.69
C GLU A 730 24.96 0.80 23.69
N PHE A 731 24.34 0.51 22.56
CA PHE A 731 22.89 0.50 22.39
C PHE A 731 22.23 -0.49 23.35
N LEU A 732 22.62 -1.77 23.31
CA LEU A 732 22.00 -2.81 24.14
C LEU A 732 22.19 -2.55 25.62
N ASN A 733 23.37 -2.10 26.04
CA ASN A 733 23.65 -1.77 27.44
C ASN A 733 22.76 -0.61 27.91
N THR A 734 22.59 0.44 27.09
CA THR A 734 21.75 1.60 27.42
C THR A 734 20.28 1.18 27.55
N VAL A 735 19.76 0.39 26.59
CA VAL A 735 18.38 -0.12 26.63
C VAL A 735 18.16 -1.00 27.87
N ARG A 736 19.06 -1.95 28.17
CA ARG A 736 18.94 -2.80 29.36
C ARG A 736 18.89 -1.96 30.63
N LYS A 737 19.83 -1.01 30.81
CA LYS A 737 19.83 -0.11 31.99
C LYS A 737 18.55 0.70 32.09
N GLY A 738 17.98 1.19 30.97
CA GLY A 738 16.73 1.95 30.99
C GLY A 738 15.51 1.11 31.33
N VAL A 739 15.40 -0.10 30.75
CA VAL A 739 14.30 -1.03 31.07
C VAL A 739 14.36 -1.52 32.52
N TRP A 740 15.55 -1.66 33.09
CA TRP A 740 15.78 -2.19 34.45
C TRP A 740 16.37 -1.14 35.41
N LYS A 741 16.06 0.14 35.20
CA LYS A 741 16.68 1.26 35.94
C LYS A 741 16.48 1.22 37.46
N GLU A 742 15.38 0.58 37.92
CA GLU A 742 15.06 0.44 39.33
C GLU A 742 16.10 -0.37 40.11
N LEU A 743 16.87 -1.25 39.42
CA LEU A 743 17.92 -2.07 40.07
C LEU A 743 19.06 -1.25 40.67
N ASP A 744 19.29 -0.04 40.16
CA ASP A 744 20.33 0.88 40.63
C ASP A 744 19.86 1.73 41.82
N ALA A 745 18.56 1.72 42.16
CA ALA A 745 18.00 2.50 43.24
C ALA A 745 18.52 2.03 44.61
N PRO A 746 18.64 2.95 45.59
CA PRO A 746 18.97 2.58 46.98
C PRO A 746 17.96 1.63 47.63
N GLN A 747 16.67 1.82 47.34
CA GLN A 747 15.57 0.94 47.68
C GLN A 747 14.84 0.54 46.37
N VAL A 748 14.81 -0.74 46.10
CA VAL A 748 14.25 -1.26 44.82
C VAL A 748 12.76 -1.51 45.01
N LYS A 749 11.95 -0.80 44.22
CA LYS A 749 10.50 -1.00 44.11
C LYS A 749 10.09 -0.85 42.64
N ILE A 750 9.32 -1.80 42.10
CA ILE A 750 8.93 -1.88 40.68
C ILE A 750 7.42 -1.95 40.61
N ASP A 751 6.78 -0.97 39.98
CA ASP A 751 5.32 -0.97 39.79
C ASP A 751 4.85 -2.02 38.78
N ALA A 752 3.54 -2.24 38.68
CA ALA A 752 2.95 -3.28 37.84
C ALA A 752 3.20 -3.07 36.33
N TYR A 753 3.21 -1.82 35.86
CA TYR A 753 3.50 -1.48 34.45
C TYR A 753 4.95 -1.77 34.09
N ARG A 754 5.87 -1.36 34.96
CA ARG A 754 7.29 -1.61 34.78
C ARG A 754 7.62 -3.11 34.85
N ARG A 755 7.00 -3.87 35.78
CA ARG A 755 7.13 -5.35 35.80
C ARG A 755 6.66 -5.97 34.47
N GLY A 756 5.58 -5.45 33.88
CA GLY A 756 5.09 -5.87 32.55
C GLY A 756 6.13 -5.64 31.47
N LEU A 757 6.67 -4.42 31.36
CA LEU A 757 7.72 -4.06 30.40
C LEU A 757 8.97 -4.93 30.54
N GLN A 758 9.42 -5.18 31.77
CA GLN A 758 10.61 -6.01 32.06
C GLN A 758 10.40 -7.46 31.63
N ARG A 759 9.19 -8.03 31.82
CA ARG A 759 8.84 -9.35 31.31
C ARG A 759 8.84 -9.37 29.78
N SER A 760 8.29 -8.34 29.13
CA SER A 760 8.33 -8.21 27.66
C SER A 760 9.75 -8.17 27.12
N TYR A 761 10.67 -7.46 27.80
CA TYR A 761 12.08 -7.45 27.43
C TYR A 761 12.68 -8.87 27.45
N LEU A 762 12.45 -9.66 28.51
CA LEU A 762 12.94 -11.04 28.60
C LEU A 762 12.33 -11.92 27.50
N THR A 763 11.01 -11.80 27.24
CA THR A 763 10.32 -12.54 26.18
C THR A 763 10.89 -12.22 24.81
N LEU A 764 11.12 -10.94 24.50
CA LEU A 764 11.70 -10.51 23.21
C LEU A 764 13.11 -11.04 23.02
N VAL A 765 13.95 -10.94 24.06
CA VAL A 765 15.32 -11.46 24.02
C VAL A 765 15.32 -13.01 23.91
N ASN A 766 14.39 -13.68 24.59
CA ASN A 766 14.22 -15.14 24.45
C ASN A 766 13.89 -15.53 23.01
N ASN A 767 12.93 -14.84 22.39
CA ASN A 767 12.53 -15.12 20.99
C ASN A 767 13.69 -14.92 19.99
N LYS A 768 14.61 -14.01 20.27
CA LYS A 768 15.83 -13.82 19.48
C LYS A 768 16.87 -14.92 19.69
N LEU A 769 17.08 -15.34 20.93
CA LEU A 769 18.05 -16.38 21.27
C LEU A 769 17.57 -17.78 20.94
N ASN A 770 16.30 -18.05 21.20
CA ASN A 770 15.62 -19.32 21.10
C ASN A 770 14.33 -19.19 20.27
N PRO A 771 14.41 -18.89 18.96
CA PRO A 771 13.23 -18.72 18.13
C PRO A 771 12.39 -20.01 18.12
N PRO A 772 11.04 -19.92 18.19
CA PRO A 772 10.19 -21.10 18.09
C PRO A 772 10.47 -21.81 16.76
N ILE A 773 10.54 -23.15 16.80
CA ILE A 773 10.72 -23.99 15.62
C ILE A 773 9.41 -23.91 14.82
N VAL A 774 9.33 -22.96 13.90
CA VAL A 774 8.32 -22.99 12.83
C VAL A 774 8.81 -24.04 11.84
N ALA A 775 8.01 -25.10 11.61
CA ALA A 775 8.32 -26.08 10.57
C ALA A 775 8.59 -25.31 9.27
N ALA A 776 9.83 -25.43 8.77
CA ALA A 776 10.24 -24.75 7.55
C ALA A 776 9.30 -25.19 6.43
N VAL A 777 8.47 -24.30 5.94
CA VAL A 777 7.82 -24.45 4.64
C VAL A 777 8.96 -24.45 3.65
N VAL A 778 9.26 -25.62 3.09
CA VAL A 778 10.26 -25.80 2.04
C VAL A 778 9.88 -24.85 0.91
N ALA A 779 10.62 -23.77 0.78
CA ALA A 779 10.48 -22.89 -0.38
C ALA A 779 10.85 -23.71 -1.62
N ILE A 780 9.88 -23.94 -2.48
CA ILE A 780 10.09 -24.57 -3.79
C ILE A 780 11.01 -23.60 -4.57
N PRO A 781 12.21 -24.04 -5.00
CA PRO A 781 13.09 -23.19 -5.81
C PRO A 781 12.44 -23.02 -7.20
N GLY A 782 12.02 -21.84 -7.56
CA GLY A 782 11.50 -21.56 -8.91
C GLY A 782 10.70 -20.26 -9.08
N GLY A 783 10.43 -19.49 -8.04
CA GLY A 783 9.80 -18.18 -8.18
C GLY A 783 10.84 -17.12 -8.58
N GLN A 784 10.81 -16.63 -9.81
CA GLN A 784 11.58 -15.45 -10.20
C GLN A 784 11.09 -14.23 -9.41
N PRO A 785 11.98 -13.37 -8.89
CA PRO A 785 11.57 -12.10 -8.30
C PRO A 785 10.99 -11.20 -9.38
N ALA A 786 9.86 -10.54 -9.07
CA ALA A 786 9.23 -9.57 -9.96
C ALA A 786 10.24 -8.50 -10.40
N PRO A 787 10.34 -8.16 -11.71
CA PRO A 787 11.25 -7.14 -12.18
C PRO A 787 10.71 -5.76 -11.82
N GLY A 788 11.53 -4.93 -11.18
CA GLY A 788 11.33 -3.49 -11.18
C GLY A 788 11.06 -2.76 -9.87
N GLY A 789 11.64 -3.22 -8.78
CA GLY A 789 11.92 -2.33 -7.66
C GLY A 789 13.41 -2.45 -7.35
N ARG A 790 14.10 -1.38 -7.04
CA ARG A 790 15.27 -1.43 -6.16
C ARG A 790 14.77 -1.92 -4.77
N GLY A 791 13.99 -3.00 -4.82
CA GLY A 791 13.50 -3.74 -3.67
C GLY A 791 14.69 -4.31 -2.95
N GLY A 792 14.82 -3.94 -1.71
CA GLY A 792 15.92 -4.22 -0.84
C GLY A 792 16.48 -5.63 -1.01
N ARG A 793 17.69 -5.73 -1.48
CA ARG A 793 18.63 -6.79 -1.14
C ARG A 793 18.95 -6.70 0.36
N GLY A 794 17.94 -6.93 1.16
CA GLY A 794 18.01 -6.99 2.61
C GLY A 794 17.25 -8.22 3.04
N GLY A 795 17.68 -9.40 2.60
CA GLY A 795 17.41 -10.60 3.38
C GLY A 795 18.02 -10.34 4.75
N THR A 796 17.20 -10.12 5.77
CA THR A 796 17.62 -10.04 7.17
C THR A 796 18.13 -11.42 7.58
N THR A 797 19.33 -11.73 7.18
CA THR A 797 20.11 -12.71 7.92
C THR A 797 20.42 -12.03 9.25
N THR A 798 19.75 -12.46 10.34
CA THR A 798 20.17 -12.14 11.70
C THR A 798 21.68 -12.37 11.75
N SER A 799 22.46 -11.30 11.95
CA SER A 799 23.92 -11.45 12.05
C SER A 799 24.20 -12.41 13.18
N GLY A 800 25.12 -13.35 12.98
CA GLY A 800 25.48 -14.32 14.03
C GLY A 800 25.87 -13.65 15.36
N ASP A 801 26.27 -12.37 15.31
CA ASP A 801 26.74 -11.57 16.45
C ASP A 801 25.63 -11.03 17.36
N GLU A 802 24.39 -10.95 16.90
CA GLU A 802 23.25 -10.50 17.75
C GLU A 802 23.11 -11.40 18.99
N LYS A 803 23.17 -12.72 18.82
CA LYS A 803 22.96 -13.68 19.91
C LYS A 803 24.02 -13.63 21.03
N PRO A 804 25.35 -13.60 20.74
CA PRO A 804 26.36 -13.45 21.77
C PRO A 804 26.19 -12.18 22.62
N LEU A 805 25.82 -11.06 21.99
CA LEU A 805 25.65 -9.79 22.69
C LEU A 805 24.43 -9.83 23.61
N TYR A 806 23.29 -10.34 23.18
CA TYR A 806 22.13 -10.54 24.08
C TYR A 806 22.44 -11.47 25.24
N ARG A 807 23.19 -12.56 25.04
CA ARG A 807 23.62 -13.43 26.14
C ARG A 807 24.51 -12.71 27.15
N ALA A 808 25.40 -11.85 26.67
CA ALA A 808 26.27 -11.04 27.55
C ALA A 808 25.43 -10.06 28.39
N GLU A 809 24.45 -9.38 27.78
CA GLU A 809 23.53 -8.48 28.47
C GLU A 809 22.67 -9.21 29.50
N LEU A 810 22.14 -10.40 29.21
CA LEU A 810 21.38 -11.20 30.19
C LEU A 810 22.24 -11.66 31.38
N ARG A 811 23.51 -12.02 31.16
CA ARG A 811 24.44 -12.35 32.26
C ARG A 811 24.68 -11.16 33.16
N THR A 812 24.91 -9.99 32.58
CA THR A 812 25.07 -8.72 33.34
C THR A 812 23.79 -8.38 34.11
N LEU A 813 22.61 -8.55 33.47
CA LEU A 813 21.31 -8.33 34.11
C LEU A 813 21.10 -9.25 35.32
N SER A 814 21.44 -10.53 35.21
CA SER A 814 21.31 -11.53 36.28
C SER A 814 22.13 -11.13 37.52
N VAL A 815 23.35 -10.59 37.30
CA VAL A 815 24.18 -10.03 38.39
C VAL A 815 23.50 -8.84 39.03
N SER A 816 23.01 -7.89 38.25
CA SER A 816 22.31 -6.68 38.75
C SER A 816 21.04 -7.04 39.55
N ILE A 817 20.24 -8.02 39.07
CA ILE A 817 19.04 -8.52 39.77
C ILE A 817 19.45 -9.14 41.13
N THR A 818 20.54 -9.93 41.15
CA THR A 818 21.02 -10.53 42.42
C THR A 818 21.39 -9.48 43.45
N ALA A 819 22.04 -8.39 43.03
CA ALA A 819 22.38 -7.27 43.90
C ALA A 819 21.13 -6.48 44.38
N ALA A 820 20.12 -6.37 43.50
CA ALA A 820 18.87 -5.65 43.78
C ALA A 820 17.97 -6.39 44.79
N LEU A 821 17.96 -7.74 44.77
CA LEU A 821 17.20 -8.58 45.69
C LEU A 821 17.58 -8.31 47.16
N ALA A 822 18.80 -7.91 47.47
CA ALA A 822 19.25 -7.49 48.82
C ALA A 822 18.72 -6.10 49.24
N LYS A 823 18.22 -5.30 48.29
CA LYS A 823 17.77 -3.91 48.51
C LYS A 823 16.24 -3.77 48.47
N THR A 824 15.48 -4.86 48.25
CA THR A 824 14.02 -4.76 48.21
C THR A 824 13.37 -5.41 49.43
N THR A 825 12.39 -4.69 50.01
CA THR A 825 11.46 -5.18 51.04
C THR A 825 10.07 -5.39 50.52
N ASP A 826 9.77 -4.97 49.26
CA ASP A 826 8.48 -5.08 48.58
C ASP A 826 8.31 -6.50 48.06
N HIS A 827 7.23 -7.17 48.48
CA HIS A 827 6.99 -8.59 48.20
C HIS A 827 6.81 -8.90 46.71
N GLU A 828 6.02 -8.06 46.01
CA GLU A 828 5.74 -8.23 44.56
C GLU A 828 7.01 -7.97 43.72
N THR A 829 7.81 -6.96 44.12
CA THR A 829 9.10 -6.69 43.50
C THR A 829 10.09 -7.85 43.71
N ARG A 830 10.13 -8.43 44.92
CA ARG A 830 10.99 -9.58 45.21
C ARG A 830 10.61 -10.78 44.37
N ALA A 831 9.33 -11.14 44.35
CA ALA A 831 8.82 -12.26 43.55
C ALA A 831 9.07 -12.08 42.06
N HIS A 832 8.89 -10.83 41.54
CA HIS A 832 9.20 -10.49 40.15
C HIS A 832 10.68 -10.66 39.82
N LEU A 833 11.59 -10.18 40.67
CA LEU A 833 13.04 -10.28 40.47
C LEU A 833 13.55 -11.73 40.56
N GLU A 834 13.02 -12.53 41.48
CA GLU A 834 13.30 -13.97 41.59
C GLU A 834 12.85 -14.69 40.31
N GLY A 835 11.61 -14.45 39.86
CA GLY A 835 11.08 -15.03 38.62
C GLY A 835 11.87 -14.58 37.37
N ALA A 836 12.28 -13.32 37.29
CA ALA A 836 13.11 -12.81 36.18
C ALA A 836 14.51 -13.49 36.17
N LYS A 837 15.10 -13.73 37.34
CA LYS A 837 16.39 -14.43 37.46
C LYS A 837 16.28 -15.88 36.96
N ASP A 838 15.21 -16.58 37.36
CA ASP A 838 14.93 -17.96 36.90
C ASP A 838 14.69 -18.00 35.38
N GLU A 839 13.96 -17.04 34.86
CA GLU A 839 13.71 -16.94 33.42
C GLU A 839 15.00 -16.67 32.63
N ILE A 840 15.88 -15.77 33.08
CA ILE A 840 17.18 -15.53 32.47
C ILE A 840 18.02 -16.81 32.47
N ALA A 841 18.03 -17.61 33.56
CA ALA A 841 18.75 -18.87 33.62
C ALA A 841 18.26 -19.85 32.54
N LYS A 842 16.94 -19.95 32.34
CA LYS A 842 16.35 -20.77 31.26
C LYS A 842 16.73 -20.26 29.87
N ILE A 843 16.67 -18.95 29.62
CA ILE A 843 16.96 -18.35 28.30
C ILE A 843 18.40 -18.61 27.88
N ILE A 844 19.36 -18.53 28.80
CA ILE A 844 20.79 -18.73 28.48
C ILE A 844 21.27 -20.17 28.55
N ASP A 845 20.45 -21.12 29.04
CA ASP A 845 20.79 -22.55 29.10
C ASP A 845 20.93 -23.10 27.67
N PRO A 846 22.08 -23.63 27.26
CA PRO A 846 22.27 -24.24 25.94
C PRO A 846 21.43 -25.49 25.71
N LYS A 847 20.85 -26.10 26.77
CA LYS A 847 19.95 -27.27 26.70
C LYS A 847 18.48 -26.82 26.58
N PHE A 848 18.18 -25.52 26.69
CA PHE A 848 16.82 -25.03 26.56
C PHE A 848 16.31 -25.25 25.12
N LEU A 849 15.29 -26.10 24.99
CA LEU A 849 14.53 -26.24 23.77
C LEU A 849 13.18 -25.54 23.96
N PRO A 850 12.78 -24.62 23.09
CA PRO A 850 11.45 -24.04 23.19
C PRO A 850 10.39 -25.13 23.08
N PRO A 851 9.29 -25.08 23.86
CA PRO A 851 8.21 -26.05 23.74
C PRO A 851 7.71 -26.09 22.30
N ALA A 852 7.51 -27.30 21.77
CA ALA A 852 6.85 -27.44 20.48
C ALA A 852 5.49 -26.72 20.53
N PRO A 853 5.05 -26.05 19.42
CA PRO A 853 3.75 -25.41 19.39
C PRO A 853 2.69 -26.42 19.81
N THR A 854 2.00 -26.18 20.92
CA THR A 854 0.88 -27.02 21.34
C THR A 854 -0.20 -26.90 20.27
N ALA A 855 -0.49 -28.01 19.60
CA ALA A 855 -1.68 -28.10 18.77
C ALA A 855 -2.88 -27.67 19.63
N PRO A 856 -3.76 -26.80 19.15
CA PRO A 856 -4.93 -26.39 19.91
C PRO A 856 -5.69 -27.66 20.33
N ALA A 857 -5.95 -27.78 21.63
CA ALA A 857 -6.68 -28.90 22.16
C ALA A 857 -8.01 -29.02 21.41
N ALA A 858 -8.29 -30.20 20.89
CA ALA A 858 -9.57 -30.50 20.28
C ALA A 858 -10.67 -30.21 21.32
N ALA A 859 -11.58 -29.29 21.00
CA ALA A 859 -12.73 -29.02 21.83
C ALA A 859 -13.48 -30.34 22.07
N PRO A 860 -13.89 -30.66 23.32
CA PRO A 860 -14.65 -31.86 23.58
C PRO A 860 -15.94 -31.81 22.76
N GLY A 861 -16.17 -32.85 21.94
CA GLY A 861 -17.38 -32.99 21.15
C GLY A 861 -18.59 -32.92 22.08
N ARG A 862 -19.46 -31.95 21.82
CA ARG A 862 -20.82 -31.96 22.42
C ARG A 862 -21.52 -33.16 21.83
N GLY A 863 -21.67 -34.20 22.66
CA GLY A 863 -22.56 -35.33 22.41
C GLY A 863 -23.98 -34.82 22.21
N GLY A 864 -24.60 -35.29 21.12
CA GLY A 864 -25.99 -34.96 20.81
C GLY A 864 -26.93 -35.58 21.82
N ALA A 865 -27.96 -34.84 22.14
CA ALA A 865 -29.32 -35.30 22.51
C ALA A 865 -30.28 -34.29 21.88
#